data_96d53e00bf438eb07fd6d72b5d045aa3
#
_entry.id   96d53e00bf438eb07fd6d72b5d045aa3
#
_cell.length_a   1.000
_cell.length_b   1.000
_cell.length_c   1.000
_cell.angle_alpha   90.00
_cell.angle_beta   90.00
_cell.angle_gamma   90.00
#
_symmetry.space_group_name_H-M   'P 1'
#
loop_
_entity.id
_entity.type
_entity.pdbx_description
1 polymer ?
#
loop_
_entity_poly.entity_id
_entity_poly.type
_entity_poly.pdbx_seq_one_letter_code
_entity_poly.pdbx_strand_id
1 'polypeptide(L)'
;MTDTVNSQYRKRLPGTALDYFDAREAVEAIQAGAWSKLPYTSRVLAEQLVRRCAPQDLTASLEQLVYRRRDLDFPWYPARVVCHDILGQTALVDLAGLRDAIADKGGDPAKVNPVVPTQLIVDHSLAVEAAGFDPDAFEKNRAIEDRRNEDRFHFIDWTKTAFKNVDVIPAGNGIMHQINLEKMSPVIQARGGIAFPDTCVGTDSHTPHVDALGVIAIGVGGLEAETVMLGHPSMMRLPDIVGVELTGKRQPGITATDIVLALTEFLRKERVVGAYVEFFGEGADSLSIGDRATISNMCPEYGATASMFYIDEQTIDYLKLTGREPEQVALVEHYARTLGLWSDALTSAEYERVLRFDLGSVVRNMAGPSNPHRRLPTSALAERGIADEAKLQSGKGEEAEGLMPDGAVIIAAITSCTNTSNPRNVVAAGLVAKKANALGLVRKPWVKTSFAPGSKVARLYLEEAGLLPELEKLGFGIVAYACTTCNGMSGALDPQIQKEIIDRDLYATAVLSGNRNFDGRIHPYAKQAFLASPPLVVAYAIAGTVRFDIEQDALGTDANGNPVTLKDLWPSDEEIDAIVAASVKPEQFRQIYIPMFDLGSVQEAESPLYDWRPMSTYIRRPPYWEGALAGERTLKGMRPLAILPDNITTDHLSPSNAILADSAAGEYLAKMGLPEEDFNSYATHRGDHLTAQRATFANPQLVNEMVVVDGQVKKGSLARVEPEGKVMRMWEAIETYMNRKQNLIIVAGADYGQGSSRDWAAKGVRLAGVEVIVAEGFERIHRTNLVGMGVLPVEFKPGATRLTLGLDGTETYDIEGEISPRCELTLVVNRHDGEVLKVPVTCRLDTAADVSVYKAGGVLQRFAKDFLEGAVA
;
A
#
# COMPACT_ATOMS: atom_id res chain seq x y z
N MET A 1 -29.18 -2.89 -7.91
CA MET A 1 -29.08 -1.51 -8.45
C MET A 1 -29.52 -1.53 -9.90
N THR A 2 -30.50 -0.73 -10.24
CA THR A 2 -31.11 -0.74 -11.57
C THR A 2 -30.18 -0.06 -12.56
N ASP A 3 -29.52 -0.84 -13.43
CA ASP A 3 -28.73 -0.36 -14.58
C ASP A 3 -29.62 0.24 -15.70
N THR A 4 -30.61 1.03 -15.30
CA THR A 4 -31.56 1.70 -16.20
C THR A 4 -31.34 3.21 -16.27
N VAL A 5 -30.31 3.71 -15.53
CA VAL A 5 -29.91 5.11 -15.54
C VAL A 5 -29.31 5.42 -16.91
N ASN A 6 -29.70 6.53 -17.52
CA ASN A 6 -29.22 6.99 -18.83
C ASN A 6 -29.37 5.97 -19.98
N SER A 7 -30.50 5.26 -20.03
CA SER A 7 -30.78 4.17 -20.99
C SER A 7 -30.68 4.58 -22.46
N GLN A 8 -30.77 5.89 -22.80
CA GLN A 8 -30.57 6.41 -24.14
C GLN A 8 -29.20 6.11 -24.75
N TYR A 9 -28.18 5.89 -23.90
CA TYR A 9 -26.81 5.52 -24.32
C TYR A 9 -26.55 4.02 -24.28
N ARG A 10 -27.54 3.21 -23.85
CA ARG A 10 -27.41 1.75 -23.80
C ARG A 10 -27.63 1.17 -25.19
N LYS A 11 -26.69 0.42 -25.71
CA LYS A 11 -26.67 -0.19 -27.03
C LYS A 11 -26.25 -1.65 -26.94
N ARG A 12 -26.63 -2.42 -27.96
CA ARG A 12 -26.13 -3.79 -28.11
C ARG A 12 -24.66 -3.76 -28.55
N LEU A 13 -23.80 -4.48 -27.85
CA LEU A 13 -22.39 -4.71 -28.27
C LEU A 13 -22.42 -5.61 -29.52
N PRO A 14 -21.99 -5.12 -30.70
CA PRO A 14 -22.12 -5.85 -31.95
C PRO A 14 -21.58 -7.28 -31.86
N GLY A 15 -22.31 -8.25 -32.41
CA GLY A 15 -21.88 -9.66 -32.41
C GLY A 15 -21.94 -10.40 -31.10
N THR A 16 -22.49 -9.82 -30.03
CA THR A 16 -22.64 -10.42 -28.71
C THR A 16 -24.07 -10.38 -28.20
N ALA A 17 -24.35 -11.11 -27.11
CA ALA A 17 -25.60 -11.01 -26.36
C ALA A 17 -25.57 -9.91 -25.28
N LEU A 18 -24.48 -9.15 -25.17
CA LEU A 18 -24.27 -8.12 -24.16
C LEU A 18 -24.67 -6.74 -24.68
N ASP A 19 -25.15 -5.91 -23.78
CA ASP A 19 -25.29 -4.47 -24.02
C ASP A 19 -24.05 -3.72 -23.49
N TYR A 20 -23.85 -2.48 -23.90
CA TYR A 20 -22.85 -1.57 -23.36
C TYR A 20 -23.40 -0.13 -23.37
N PHE A 21 -22.73 0.74 -22.62
CA PHE A 21 -23.06 2.17 -22.63
C PHE A 21 -22.10 2.93 -23.55
N ASP A 22 -22.65 3.62 -24.56
CA ASP A 22 -21.85 4.38 -25.52
C ASP A 22 -21.45 5.74 -24.94
N ALA A 23 -20.38 5.73 -24.14
CA ALA A 23 -19.84 6.96 -23.55
C ALA A 23 -19.30 7.93 -24.60
N ARG A 24 -18.88 7.44 -25.77
CA ARG A 24 -18.43 8.29 -26.89
C ARG A 24 -19.55 9.23 -27.33
N GLU A 25 -20.75 8.70 -27.55
CA GLU A 25 -21.91 9.51 -27.95
C GLU A 25 -22.23 10.61 -26.92
N ALA A 26 -22.18 10.26 -25.62
CA ALA A 26 -22.44 11.22 -24.57
C ALA A 26 -21.38 12.33 -24.49
N VAL A 27 -20.09 12.00 -24.64
CA VAL A 27 -18.99 12.98 -24.65
C VAL A 27 -19.04 13.86 -25.90
N GLU A 28 -19.28 13.27 -27.08
CA GLU A 28 -19.41 14.03 -28.34
C GLU A 28 -20.63 15.00 -28.34
N ALA A 29 -21.66 14.68 -27.57
CA ALA A 29 -22.78 15.58 -27.34
C ALA A 29 -22.42 16.81 -26.49
N ILE A 30 -21.39 16.72 -25.63
CA ILE A 30 -20.86 17.86 -24.87
C ILE A 30 -20.04 18.77 -25.82
N GLN A 31 -19.11 18.14 -26.56
CA GLN A 31 -18.26 18.86 -27.53
C GLN A 31 -17.82 17.91 -28.63
N ALA A 32 -18.15 18.25 -29.87
CA ALA A 32 -17.76 17.47 -31.04
C ALA A 32 -16.25 17.35 -31.16
N GLY A 33 -15.76 16.13 -31.39
CA GLY A 33 -14.34 15.81 -31.45
C GLY A 33 -13.66 15.63 -30.07
N ALA A 34 -14.37 15.76 -28.96
CA ALA A 34 -13.79 15.65 -27.61
C ALA A 34 -13.30 14.23 -27.28
N TRP A 35 -14.03 13.20 -27.73
CA TRP A 35 -13.68 11.81 -27.39
C TRP A 35 -12.25 11.43 -27.80
N SER A 36 -11.83 11.80 -29.01
CA SER A 36 -10.50 11.48 -29.52
C SER A 36 -9.37 12.14 -28.74
N LYS A 37 -9.66 13.25 -28.06
CA LYS A 37 -8.70 13.99 -27.23
C LYS A 37 -8.64 13.50 -25.79
N LEU A 38 -9.63 12.75 -25.31
CA LEU A 38 -9.65 12.25 -23.95
C LEU A 38 -8.56 11.20 -23.76
N PRO A 39 -7.76 11.28 -22.67
CA PRO A 39 -6.89 10.22 -22.20
C PRO A 39 -7.68 8.92 -21.89
N TYR A 40 -6.97 7.81 -21.82
CA TYR A 40 -7.54 6.49 -21.51
C TYR A 40 -8.43 6.50 -20.26
N THR A 41 -7.88 6.99 -19.15
CA THR A 41 -8.61 7.06 -17.87
C THR A 41 -9.85 7.90 -17.97
N SER A 42 -9.82 9.02 -18.68
CA SER A 42 -11.00 9.86 -18.90
C SER A 42 -12.10 9.14 -19.67
N ARG A 43 -11.74 8.30 -20.66
CA ARG A 43 -12.72 7.49 -21.40
C ARG A 43 -13.38 6.43 -20.51
N VAL A 44 -12.62 5.78 -19.65
CA VAL A 44 -13.15 4.82 -18.66
C VAL A 44 -14.04 5.52 -17.64
N LEU A 45 -13.62 6.69 -17.14
CA LEU A 45 -14.42 7.50 -16.21
C LEU A 45 -15.71 8.02 -16.87
N ALA A 46 -15.68 8.39 -18.14
CA ALA A 46 -16.88 8.77 -18.89
C ALA A 46 -17.88 7.61 -18.99
N GLU A 47 -17.40 6.40 -19.27
CA GLU A 47 -18.27 5.22 -19.34
C GLU A 47 -19.01 4.97 -18.02
N GLN A 48 -18.30 4.98 -16.90
CA GLN A 48 -18.93 4.74 -15.59
C GLN A 48 -19.93 5.85 -15.21
N LEU A 49 -19.69 7.11 -15.61
CA LEU A 49 -20.65 8.19 -15.44
C LEU A 49 -21.93 7.91 -16.24
N VAL A 50 -21.79 7.59 -17.52
CA VAL A 50 -22.95 7.31 -18.39
C VAL A 50 -23.75 6.12 -17.87
N ARG A 51 -23.07 5.10 -17.34
CA ARG A 51 -23.72 3.90 -16.80
C ARG A 51 -24.34 4.10 -15.42
N ARG A 52 -23.76 4.95 -14.55
CA ARG A 52 -24.07 4.96 -13.11
C ARG A 52 -24.51 6.32 -12.55
N CYS A 53 -24.08 7.42 -13.16
CA CYS A 53 -24.36 8.77 -12.64
C CYS A 53 -25.87 9.10 -12.77
N ALA A 54 -26.39 9.78 -11.77
CA ALA A 54 -27.77 10.26 -11.81
C ALA A 54 -27.98 11.19 -13.02
N PRO A 55 -29.12 11.08 -13.73
CA PRO A 55 -29.35 11.81 -15.00
C PRO A 55 -29.17 13.32 -14.89
N GLN A 56 -29.56 13.89 -13.75
CA GLN A 56 -29.46 15.34 -13.49
C GLN A 56 -28.00 15.81 -13.34
N ASP A 57 -27.08 14.92 -12.93
CA ASP A 57 -25.66 15.24 -12.66
C ASP A 57 -24.74 14.85 -13.81
N LEU A 58 -25.24 14.06 -14.78
CA LEU A 58 -24.41 13.47 -15.83
C LEU A 58 -23.70 14.53 -16.69
N THR A 59 -24.44 15.52 -17.17
CA THR A 59 -23.87 16.55 -18.04
C THR A 59 -22.75 17.32 -17.35
N ALA A 60 -22.98 17.79 -16.12
CA ALA A 60 -21.97 18.52 -15.35
C ALA A 60 -20.73 17.67 -15.05
N SER A 61 -20.91 16.37 -14.78
CA SER A 61 -19.81 15.45 -14.54
C SER A 61 -19.00 15.16 -15.80
N LEU A 62 -19.66 15.00 -16.96
CA LEU A 62 -18.96 14.83 -18.25
C LEU A 62 -18.22 16.11 -18.67
N GLU A 63 -18.79 17.29 -18.42
CA GLU A 63 -18.11 18.56 -18.68
C GLU A 63 -16.82 18.71 -17.89
N GLN A 64 -16.73 18.16 -16.67
CA GLN A 64 -15.47 18.14 -15.91
C GLN A 64 -14.37 17.39 -16.67
N LEU A 65 -14.69 16.25 -17.28
CA LEU A 65 -13.72 15.49 -18.09
C LEU A 65 -13.31 16.22 -19.36
N VAL A 66 -14.31 16.76 -20.11
CA VAL A 66 -14.09 17.41 -21.41
C VAL A 66 -13.30 18.72 -21.26
N TYR A 67 -13.67 19.54 -20.27
CA TYR A 67 -13.06 20.85 -20.04
C TYR A 67 -12.03 20.88 -18.91
N ARG A 68 -11.68 19.71 -18.35
CA ARG A 68 -10.71 19.57 -17.24
C ARG A 68 -11.03 20.45 -16.04
N ARG A 69 -12.33 20.54 -15.71
CA ARG A 69 -12.80 21.35 -14.58
C ARG A 69 -12.62 20.58 -13.26
N ARG A 70 -12.32 21.31 -12.20
CA ARG A 70 -12.08 20.74 -10.86
C ARG A 70 -12.81 21.51 -9.77
N ASP A 71 -13.84 22.23 -10.16
CA ASP A 71 -14.63 23.10 -9.28
C ASP A 71 -15.82 22.38 -8.63
N LEU A 72 -16.14 21.18 -9.11
CA LEU A 72 -17.22 20.34 -8.60
C LEU A 72 -16.69 18.97 -8.11
N ASP A 73 -17.46 18.32 -7.27
CA ASP A 73 -17.22 16.93 -6.89
C ASP A 73 -17.42 16.03 -8.11
N PHE A 74 -16.51 15.06 -8.27
CA PHE A 74 -16.56 14.07 -9.34
C PHE A 74 -16.90 12.71 -8.75
N PRO A 75 -18.03 12.08 -9.12
CA PRO A 75 -18.43 10.78 -8.60
C PRO A 75 -17.73 9.66 -9.34
N TRP A 76 -17.07 8.77 -8.59
CA TRP A 76 -16.48 7.55 -9.13
C TRP A 76 -17.16 6.31 -8.53
N TYR A 77 -17.59 5.38 -9.39
CA TYR A 77 -18.32 4.16 -9.03
C TYR A 77 -17.48 2.93 -9.37
N PRO A 78 -16.57 2.49 -8.50
CA PRO A 78 -15.79 1.27 -8.72
C PRO A 78 -16.68 0.05 -8.90
N ALA A 79 -16.28 -0.86 -9.81
CA ALA A 79 -17.07 -2.05 -10.12
C ALA A 79 -16.98 -3.13 -9.02
N ARG A 80 -15.91 -3.10 -8.21
CA ARG A 80 -15.64 -4.06 -7.13
C ARG A 80 -14.68 -3.50 -6.09
N VAL A 81 -14.62 -4.17 -4.93
CA VAL A 81 -13.71 -3.88 -3.84
C VAL A 81 -12.81 -5.09 -3.61
N VAL A 82 -11.52 -4.88 -3.52
CA VAL A 82 -10.55 -5.91 -3.15
C VAL A 82 -9.88 -5.54 -1.83
N CYS A 83 -9.76 -6.51 -0.93
CA CYS A 83 -9.25 -6.28 0.41
C CYS A 83 -8.18 -7.31 0.77
N HIS A 84 -7.09 -6.87 1.37
CA HIS A 84 -6.26 -7.79 2.13
C HIS A 84 -6.78 -7.93 3.56
N ASP A 85 -6.36 -8.96 4.28
CA ASP A 85 -6.94 -9.34 5.58
C ASP A 85 -6.68 -8.34 6.71
N ILE A 86 -5.68 -7.48 6.62
CA ILE A 86 -5.39 -6.53 7.70
C ILE A 86 -6.34 -5.33 7.67
N LEU A 87 -6.43 -4.61 6.57
CA LEU A 87 -7.31 -3.44 6.45
C LEU A 87 -8.74 -3.83 6.06
N GLY A 88 -8.91 -4.87 5.25
CA GLY A 88 -10.23 -5.38 4.89
C GLY A 88 -10.95 -6.00 6.08
N GLN A 89 -10.25 -6.77 6.90
CA GLN A 89 -10.83 -7.25 8.16
C GLN A 89 -11.23 -6.09 9.07
N THR A 90 -10.40 -5.05 9.17
CA THR A 90 -10.71 -3.86 9.97
C THR A 90 -11.96 -3.16 9.46
N ALA A 91 -12.11 -3.00 8.15
CA ALA A 91 -13.32 -2.45 7.54
C ALA A 91 -14.56 -3.32 7.83
N LEU A 92 -14.42 -4.63 7.76
CA LEU A 92 -15.54 -5.55 8.11
C LEU A 92 -15.85 -5.53 9.60
N VAL A 93 -14.87 -5.32 10.49
CA VAL A 93 -15.08 -5.10 11.92
C VAL A 93 -15.89 -3.82 12.14
N ASP A 94 -15.59 -2.76 11.40
CA ASP A 94 -16.35 -1.51 11.48
C ASP A 94 -17.80 -1.72 10.99
N LEU A 95 -18.01 -2.44 9.89
CA LEU A 95 -19.38 -2.77 9.44
C LEU A 95 -20.13 -3.67 10.43
N ALA A 96 -19.45 -4.62 11.09
CA ALA A 96 -20.05 -5.42 12.15
C ALA A 96 -20.44 -4.55 13.35
N GLY A 97 -19.57 -3.63 13.77
CA GLY A 97 -19.87 -2.64 14.82
C GLY A 97 -20.98 -1.68 14.43
N LEU A 98 -21.06 -1.30 13.15
CA LEU A 98 -22.19 -0.52 12.61
C LEU A 98 -23.51 -1.26 12.74
N ARG A 99 -23.54 -2.59 12.48
CA ARG A 99 -24.72 -3.43 12.72
C ARG A 99 -25.17 -3.37 14.17
N ASP A 100 -24.22 -3.47 15.13
CA ASP A 100 -24.56 -3.34 16.55
C ASP A 100 -25.11 -1.96 16.87
N ALA A 101 -24.47 -0.88 16.38
CA ALA A 101 -24.91 0.48 16.62
C ALA A 101 -26.33 0.76 16.09
N ILE A 102 -26.69 0.14 14.96
CA ILE A 102 -28.03 0.21 14.38
C ILE A 102 -29.04 -0.60 15.21
N ALA A 103 -28.67 -1.82 15.61
CA ALA A 103 -29.52 -2.69 16.45
C ALA A 103 -29.80 -2.06 17.83
N ASP A 104 -28.79 -1.44 18.47
CA ASP A 104 -28.92 -0.74 19.75
C ASP A 104 -29.93 0.41 19.70
N LYS A 105 -30.18 0.98 18.51
CA LYS A 105 -31.16 2.03 18.24
C LYS A 105 -32.47 1.52 17.65
N GLY A 106 -32.66 0.19 17.62
CA GLY A 106 -33.89 -0.49 17.13
C GLY A 106 -34.00 -0.56 15.62
N GLY A 107 -32.93 -0.31 14.87
CA GLY A 107 -32.86 -0.53 13.42
C GLY A 107 -32.57 -1.98 13.06
N ASP A 108 -32.69 -2.31 11.78
CA ASP A 108 -32.41 -3.66 11.27
C ASP A 108 -30.94 -3.82 10.84
N PRO A 109 -30.11 -4.56 11.59
CA PRO A 109 -28.71 -4.75 11.28
C PRO A 109 -28.47 -5.53 9.98
N ALA A 110 -29.41 -6.37 9.56
CA ALA A 110 -29.28 -7.18 8.34
C ALA A 110 -29.30 -6.36 7.04
N LYS A 111 -29.66 -5.08 7.11
CA LYS A 111 -29.59 -4.15 5.98
C LYS A 111 -28.17 -3.71 5.65
N VAL A 112 -27.22 -3.78 6.59
CA VAL A 112 -25.82 -3.41 6.37
C VAL A 112 -25.12 -4.55 5.64
N ASN A 113 -24.96 -4.42 4.34
CA ASN A 113 -24.24 -5.37 3.49
C ASN A 113 -23.48 -4.64 2.39
N PRO A 114 -22.33 -5.15 1.95
CA PRO A 114 -21.76 -4.74 0.68
C PRO A 114 -22.73 -4.96 -0.48
N VAL A 115 -22.96 -3.92 -1.27
CA VAL A 115 -23.77 -3.96 -2.50
C VAL A 115 -22.90 -4.08 -3.74
N VAL A 116 -21.60 -3.90 -3.60
CA VAL A 116 -20.57 -4.10 -4.62
C VAL A 116 -19.82 -5.38 -4.28
N PRO A 117 -19.47 -6.23 -5.26
CA PRO A 117 -18.67 -7.43 -4.99
C PRO A 117 -17.40 -7.07 -4.23
N THR A 118 -17.22 -7.70 -3.07
CA THR A 118 -16.12 -7.47 -2.16
C THR A 118 -15.34 -8.77 -1.97
N GLN A 119 -14.06 -8.75 -2.27
CA GLN A 119 -13.19 -9.93 -2.20
C GLN A 119 -12.10 -9.69 -1.17
N LEU A 120 -12.04 -10.54 -0.15
CA LEU A 120 -11.03 -10.49 0.90
C LEU A 120 -10.03 -11.62 0.71
N ILE A 121 -8.76 -11.27 0.67
CA ILE A 121 -7.65 -12.21 0.53
C ILE A 121 -6.82 -12.18 1.81
N VAL A 122 -6.59 -13.35 2.42
CA VAL A 122 -5.78 -13.47 3.63
C VAL A 122 -4.32 -13.64 3.23
N ASP A 123 -3.56 -12.55 3.23
CA ASP A 123 -2.21 -12.50 2.69
C ASP A 123 -1.19 -11.65 3.51
N HIS A 124 -1.61 -11.07 4.64
CA HIS A 124 -0.77 -10.15 5.43
C HIS A 124 -0.57 -10.58 6.89
N SER A 125 -0.96 -11.80 7.27
CA SER A 125 -0.90 -12.28 8.66
C SER A 125 0.30 -13.16 9.01
N LEU A 126 1.04 -13.64 8.01
CA LEU A 126 2.13 -14.58 8.23
C LEU A 126 3.45 -13.85 8.51
N ALA A 127 4.06 -14.15 9.67
CA ALA A 127 5.44 -13.80 9.97
C ALA A 127 6.39 -14.93 9.57
N VAL A 128 7.55 -14.57 9.02
CA VAL A 128 8.58 -15.53 8.59
C VAL A 128 9.39 -15.96 9.82
N GLU A 129 8.87 -16.92 10.59
CA GLU A 129 9.60 -17.47 11.74
C GLU A 129 10.58 -18.55 11.31
N ALA A 130 10.14 -19.48 10.47
CA ALA A 130 11.00 -20.48 9.85
C ALA A 130 11.45 -20.01 8.46
N ALA A 131 12.75 -20.15 8.16
CA ALA A 131 13.35 -19.66 6.91
C ALA A 131 14.67 -20.37 6.57
N GLY A 132 15.36 -19.94 5.56
CA GLY A 132 16.68 -20.42 5.17
C GLY A 132 16.62 -21.80 4.56
N PHE A 133 17.31 -22.72 5.17
CA PHE A 133 17.44 -24.12 4.72
C PHE A 133 16.39 -25.07 5.31
N ASP A 134 15.41 -24.54 6.04
CA ASP A 134 14.34 -25.35 6.62
C ASP A 134 13.38 -25.83 5.51
N PRO A 135 13.32 -27.14 5.21
CA PRO A 135 12.48 -27.66 4.14
C PRO A 135 10.98 -27.56 4.45
N ASP A 136 10.61 -27.46 5.74
CA ASP A 136 9.23 -27.39 6.23
C ASP A 136 8.86 -25.97 6.65
N ALA A 137 9.61 -24.94 6.16
CA ALA A 137 9.40 -23.56 6.57
C ALA A 137 7.98 -23.07 6.29
N PHE A 138 7.42 -23.40 5.13
CA PHE A 138 6.06 -22.99 4.76
C PHE A 138 5.02 -23.57 5.74
N GLU A 139 5.07 -24.87 5.99
CA GLU A 139 4.13 -25.57 6.87
C GLU A 139 4.24 -25.06 8.32
N LYS A 140 5.46 -24.85 8.81
CA LYS A 140 5.70 -24.29 10.15
C LYS A 140 5.14 -22.88 10.28
N ASN A 141 5.42 -22.01 9.31
CA ASN A 141 4.93 -20.65 9.31
C ASN A 141 3.40 -20.61 9.23
N ARG A 142 2.79 -21.47 8.41
CA ARG A 142 1.33 -21.60 8.34
C ARG A 142 0.70 -22.06 9.66
N ALA A 143 1.30 -23.05 10.31
CA ALA A 143 0.80 -23.52 11.61
C ALA A 143 0.87 -22.43 12.69
N ILE A 144 1.94 -21.63 12.69
CA ILE A 144 2.10 -20.50 13.61
C ILE A 144 1.09 -19.39 13.27
N GLU A 145 0.89 -19.09 11.99
CA GLU A 145 -0.09 -18.11 11.53
C GLU A 145 -1.51 -18.49 11.97
N ASP A 146 -1.93 -19.73 11.72
CA ASP A 146 -3.25 -20.23 12.09
C ASP A 146 -3.48 -20.15 13.62
N ARG A 147 -2.50 -20.56 14.41
CA ARG A 147 -2.57 -20.49 15.86
C ARG A 147 -2.65 -19.06 16.39
N ARG A 148 -1.77 -18.18 15.90
CA ARG A 148 -1.71 -16.78 16.37
C ARG A 148 -2.95 -15.99 15.96
N ASN A 149 -3.57 -16.31 14.83
CA ASN A 149 -4.67 -15.54 14.24
C ASN A 149 -6.03 -16.23 14.35
N GLU A 150 -6.21 -17.20 15.25
CA GLU A 150 -7.45 -17.96 15.41
C GLU A 150 -8.69 -17.06 15.52
N ASP A 151 -8.67 -16.05 16.38
CA ASP A 151 -9.77 -15.11 16.56
C ASP A 151 -10.08 -14.31 15.29
N ARG A 152 -9.01 -13.90 14.56
CA ARG A 152 -9.17 -13.16 13.29
C ARG A 152 -9.80 -14.04 12.21
N PHE A 153 -9.32 -15.25 12.07
CA PHE A 153 -9.84 -16.19 11.07
C PHE A 153 -11.26 -16.62 11.38
N HIS A 154 -11.60 -16.79 12.66
CA HIS A 154 -12.98 -17.01 13.09
C HIS A 154 -13.90 -15.83 12.67
N PHE A 155 -13.47 -14.58 12.88
CA PHE A 155 -14.21 -13.41 12.44
C PHE A 155 -14.35 -13.36 10.92
N ILE A 156 -13.29 -13.61 10.18
CA ILE A 156 -13.28 -13.63 8.72
C ILE A 156 -14.23 -14.69 8.16
N ASP A 157 -14.23 -15.88 8.77
CA ASP A 157 -15.17 -16.94 8.39
C ASP A 157 -16.62 -16.57 8.68
N TRP A 158 -16.88 -15.89 9.79
CA TRP A 158 -18.20 -15.33 10.06
C TRP A 158 -18.61 -14.29 9.01
N THR A 159 -17.73 -13.42 8.57
CA THR A 159 -18.08 -12.35 7.61
C THR A 159 -18.60 -12.90 6.29
N LYS A 160 -18.01 -13.98 5.77
CA LYS A 160 -18.48 -14.58 4.51
C LYS A 160 -19.87 -15.24 4.62
N THR A 161 -20.30 -15.56 5.84
CA THR A 161 -21.63 -16.13 6.13
C THR A 161 -22.65 -15.07 6.49
N ALA A 162 -22.23 -13.99 7.14
CA ALA A 162 -23.09 -12.94 7.68
C ALA A 162 -23.33 -11.78 6.69
N PHE A 163 -22.35 -11.49 5.83
CA PHE A 163 -22.48 -10.44 4.82
C PHE A 163 -22.74 -11.00 3.42
N LYS A 164 -23.61 -10.33 2.69
CA LYS A 164 -23.83 -10.61 1.26
C LYS A 164 -22.71 -9.97 0.44
N ASN A 165 -22.39 -10.58 -0.70
CA ASN A 165 -21.35 -10.11 -1.64
C ASN A 165 -19.92 -10.02 -1.04
N VAL A 166 -19.60 -10.82 -0.04
CA VAL A 166 -18.25 -10.96 0.52
C VAL A 166 -17.72 -12.35 0.22
N ASP A 167 -16.66 -12.40 -0.60
CA ASP A 167 -15.91 -13.61 -0.89
C ASP A 167 -14.58 -13.60 -0.16
N VAL A 168 -14.13 -14.74 0.34
CA VAL A 168 -12.88 -14.86 1.09
C VAL A 168 -11.96 -15.88 0.44
N ILE A 169 -10.74 -15.46 0.10
CA ILE A 169 -9.64 -16.35 -0.28
C ILE A 169 -8.80 -16.62 0.99
N PRO A 170 -8.75 -17.86 1.49
CA PRO A 170 -8.07 -18.16 2.74
C PRO A 170 -6.54 -18.02 2.63
N ALA A 171 -5.89 -17.95 3.79
CA ALA A 171 -4.44 -17.81 3.91
C ALA A 171 -3.65 -18.93 3.18
N GLY A 172 -2.44 -18.59 2.76
CA GLY A 172 -1.55 -19.51 2.07
C GLY A 172 -1.82 -19.68 0.56
N ASN A 173 -2.63 -18.82 -0.04
CA ASN A 173 -3.00 -18.91 -1.46
C ASN A 173 -2.31 -17.89 -2.37
N GLY A 174 -1.75 -16.84 -1.83
CA GLY A 174 -1.04 -15.82 -2.59
C GLY A 174 -1.35 -14.40 -2.11
N ILE A 175 -0.76 -13.42 -2.78
CA ILE A 175 -0.93 -12.00 -2.51
C ILE A 175 -2.06 -11.44 -3.37
N MET A 176 -2.94 -10.63 -2.77
CA MET A 176 -4.10 -10.01 -3.40
C MET A 176 -3.79 -9.40 -4.77
N HIS A 177 -2.72 -8.61 -4.89
CA HIS A 177 -2.43 -7.88 -6.13
C HIS A 177 -2.00 -8.80 -7.25
N GLN A 178 -1.23 -9.84 -6.96
CA GLN A 178 -0.82 -10.83 -7.95
C GLN A 178 -2.00 -11.70 -8.37
N ILE A 179 -2.83 -12.14 -7.43
CA ILE A 179 -4.07 -12.90 -7.72
C ILE A 179 -5.02 -12.03 -8.55
N ASN A 180 -5.13 -10.74 -8.23
CA ASN A 180 -5.97 -9.79 -8.98
C ASN A 180 -5.49 -9.66 -10.43
N LEU A 181 -4.19 -9.49 -10.65
CA LEU A 181 -3.58 -9.42 -11.98
C LEU A 181 -3.75 -10.72 -12.76
N GLU A 182 -3.45 -11.86 -12.14
CA GLU A 182 -3.39 -13.16 -12.82
C GLU A 182 -4.77 -13.78 -13.03
N LYS A 183 -5.79 -13.45 -12.19
CA LYS A 183 -7.10 -14.11 -12.24
C LYS A 183 -8.31 -13.23 -11.99
N MET A 184 -8.34 -12.42 -10.92
CA MET A 184 -9.59 -11.80 -10.46
C MET A 184 -10.12 -10.75 -11.41
N SER A 185 -9.23 -9.92 -11.99
CA SER A 185 -9.67 -8.92 -12.96
C SER A 185 -10.05 -9.54 -14.29
N PRO A 186 -11.28 -9.33 -14.76
CA PRO A 186 -11.68 -9.73 -16.10
C PRO A 186 -11.28 -8.70 -17.17
N VAL A 187 -10.69 -7.56 -16.81
CA VAL A 187 -10.41 -6.38 -17.64
C VAL A 187 -11.67 -5.71 -18.16
N ILE A 188 -12.57 -6.47 -18.76
CA ILE A 188 -13.92 -6.05 -19.13
C ILE A 188 -14.91 -6.95 -18.41
N GLN A 189 -15.77 -6.33 -17.63
CA GLN A 189 -16.86 -7.00 -16.91
C GLN A 189 -17.97 -7.42 -17.87
N ALA A 190 -18.61 -8.54 -17.57
CA ALA A 190 -19.88 -8.96 -18.19
C ALA A 190 -20.87 -9.28 -17.06
N ARG A 191 -21.59 -8.27 -16.58
CA ARG A 191 -22.47 -8.40 -15.39
C ARG A 191 -23.88 -7.86 -15.72
N GLY A 192 -24.89 -8.63 -15.35
CA GLY A 192 -26.29 -8.21 -15.60
C GLY A 192 -26.61 -8.01 -17.09
N GLY A 193 -25.93 -8.73 -17.99
CA GLY A 193 -26.11 -8.58 -19.44
C GLY A 193 -25.41 -7.35 -20.05
N ILE A 194 -24.55 -6.67 -19.28
CA ILE A 194 -23.84 -5.45 -19.68
C ILE A 194 -22.34 -5.69 -19.65
N ALA A 195 -21.65 -5.29 -20.72
CA ALA A 195 -20.20 -5.21 -20.80
C ALA A 195 -19.73 -3.80 -20.42
N PHE A 196 -18.71 -3.70 -19.55
CA PHE A 196 -18.13 -2.43 -19.12
C PHE A 196 -16.71 -2.62 -18.59
N PRO A 197 -15.86 -1.57 -18.56
CA PRO A 197 -14.51 -1.68 -18.04
C PRO A 197 -14.49 -2.07 -16.57
N ASP A 198 -13.61 -3.02 -16.21
CA ASP A 198 -13.35 -3.33 -14.81
C ASP A 198 -12.65 -2.16 -14.13
N THR A 199 -13.08 -1.86 -12.92
CA THR A 199 -12.45 -0.88 -12.04
C THR A 199 -12.55 -1.39 -10.61
N CYS A 200 -11.55 -1.09 -9.77
CA CYS A 200 -11.65 -1.47 -8.37
C CYS A 200 -11.01 -0.43 -7.44
N VAL A 201 -11.50 -0.41 -6.21
CA VAL A 201 -10.74 0.10 -5.06
C VAL A 201 -10.17 -1.06 -4.28
N GLY A 202 -9.01 -0.86 -3.68
CA GLY A 202 -8.41 -1.86 -2.80
C GLY A 202 -7.94 -1.25 -1.50
N THR A 203 -8.07 -2.00 -0.40
CA THR A 203 -7.61 -1.56 0.92
C THR A 203 -6.08 -1.58 1.07
N ASP A 204 -5.37 -1.67 -0.01
CA ASP A 204 -3.91 -1.57 -0.09
C ASP A 204 -3.49 -0.55 -1.13
N SER A 205 -2.42 0.21 -0.83
CA SER A 205 -1.90 1.25 -1.71
C SER A 205 -1.32 0.70 -3.02
N HIS A 206 -0.96 -0.59 -3.10
CA HIS A 206 -0.45 -1.24 -4.31
C HIS A 206 -1.54 -1.85 -5.20
N THR A 207 -2.80 -1.54 -4.94
CA THR A 207 -3.93 -1.91 -5.81
C THR A 207 -3.70 -1.54 -7.28
N PRO A 208 -3.01 -0.42 -7.61
CA PRO A 208 -2.65 -0.07 -8.99
C PRO A 208 -1.79 -1.10 -9.74
N HIS A 209 -1.34 -2.18 -9.10
CA HIS A 209 -0.64 -3.27 -9.78
C HIS A 209 -1.39 -3.78 -11.03
N VAL A 210 -2.71 -3.87 -10.96
CA VAL A 210 -3.57 -4.32 -12.07
C VAL A 210 -3.81 -3.25 -13.13
N ASP A 211 -3.40 -2.00 -12.90
CA ASP A 211 -3.46 -0.93 -13.92
C ASP A 211 -2.65 -1.29 -15.16
N ALA A 212 -1.69 -2.20 -15.02
CA ALA A 212 -0.94 -2.80 -16.14
C ALA A 212 -1.83 -3.43 -17.22
N LEU A 213 -3.04 -3.86 -16.87
CA LEU A 213 -4.04 -4.42 -17.79
C LEU A 213 -5.02 -3.38 -18.34
N GLY A 214 -4.81 -2.11 -18.07
CA GLY A 214 -5.76 -1.04 -18.44
C GLY A 214 -6.96 -0.93 -17.50
N VAL A 215 -6.86 -1.44 -16.28
CA VAL A 215 -7.90 -1.40 -15.25
C VAL A 215 -7.61 -0.24 -14.29
N ILE A 216 -8.54 0.70 -14.11
CA ILE A 216 -8.38 1.73 -13.08
C ILE A 216 -8.58 1.07 -11.72
N ALA A 217 -7.49 0.94 -10.97
CA ALA A 217 -7.47 0.35 -9.66
C ALA A 217 -6.74 1.28 -8.68
N ILE A 218 -7.43 1.70 -7.63
CA ILE A 218 -6.96 2.74 -6.73
C ILE A 218 -6.84 2.18 -5.31
N GLY A 219 -5.69 2.40 -4.69
CA GLY A 219 -5.49 2.12 -3.28
C GLY A 219 -6.21 3.14 -2.40
N VAL A 220 -6.97 2.65 -1.45
CA VAL A 220 -7.78 3.45 -0.51
C VAL A 220 -7.60 2.92 0.92
N GLY A 221 -8.00 3.72 1.90
CA GLY A 221 -8.13 3.25 3.28
C GLY A 221 -9.40 2.43 3.51
N GLY A 222 -9.49 1.77 4.66
CA GLY A 222 -10.66 0.98 5.04
C GLY A 222 -11.97 1.79 4.98
N LEU A 223 -11.96 3.00 5.48
CA LEU A 223 -13.13 3.89 5.53
C LEU A 223 -13.68 4.25 4.14
N GLU A 224 -12.79 4.48 3.17
CA GLU A 224 -13.21 4.75 1.78
C GLU A 224 -13.72 3.48 1.10
N ALA A 225 -13.07 2.33 1.38
CA ALA A 225 -13.56 1.04 0.90
C ALA A 225 -14.96 0.72 1.43
N GLU A 226 -15.25 0.98 2.71
CA GLU A 226 -16.58 0.83 3.30
C GLU A 226 -17.64 1.71 2.60
N THR A 227 -17.27 2.94 2.26
CA THR A 227 -18.13 3.85 1.49
C THR A 227 -18.57 3.21 0.16
N VAL A 228 -17.62 2.61 -0.57
CA VAL A 228 -17.88 1.92 -1.84
C VAL A 228 -18.64 0.62 -1.61
N MET A 229 -18.28 -0.16 -0.59
CA MET A 229 -19.01 -1.40 -0.22
C MET A 229 -20.50 -1.10 -0.01
N LEU A 230 -20.82 -0.01 0.67
CA LEU A 230 -22.20 0.39 0.96
C LEU A 230 -22.92 1.07 -0.23
N GLY A 231 -22.27 1.13 -1.40
CA GLY A 231 -22.89 1.57 -2.66
C GLY A 231 -22.82 3.07 -2.94
N HIS A 232 -22.13 3.83 -2.09
CA HIS A 232 -21.88 5.25 -2.35
C HIS A 232 -20.72 5.41 -3.35
N PRO A 233 -20.75 6.42 -4.22
CA PRO A 233 -19.60 6.74 -5.04
C PRO A 233 -18.44 7.24 -4.17
N SER A 234 -17.22 6.93 -4.56
CA SER A 234 -16.06 7.64 -4.06
C SER A 234 -16.04 9.02 -4.70
N MET A 235 -16.35 10.05 -3.91
CA MET A 235 -16.34 11.43 -4.37
C MET A 235 -14.92 11.95 -4.38
N MET A 236 -14.48 12.47 -5.51
CA MET A 236 -13.13 13.00 -5.65
C MET A 236 -13.11 14.34 -6.37
N ARG A 237 -12.05 15.08 -6.22
CA ARG A 237 -11.69 16.14 -7.16
C ARG A 237 -11.06 15.48 -8.38
N LEU A 238 -11.48 15.86 -9.58
CA LEU A 238 -10.91 15.28 -10.80
C LEU A 238 -9.40 15.46 -10.81
N PRO A 239 -8.62 14.36 -10.91
CA PRO A 239 -7.16 14.43 -10.88
C PRO A 239 -6.58 14.99 -12.17
N ASP A 240 -5.34 15.45 -12.10
CA ASP A 240 -4.52 15.70 -13.28
C ASP A 240 -4.20 14.36 -13.95
N ILE A 241 -4.22 14.32 -15.27
CA ILE A 241 -3.80 13.15 -16.04
C ILE A 241 -2.50 13.50 -16.74
N VAL A 242 -1.42 12.86 -16.31
CA VAL A 242 -0.05 13.09 -16.79
C VAL A 242 0.35 11.96 -17.71
N GLY A 243 0.66 12.29 -18.95
CA GLY A 243 1.23 11.33 -19.89
C GLY A 243 2.74 11.16 -19.64
N VAL A 244 3.20 9.92 -19.66
CA VAL A 244 4.64 9.57 -19.57
C VAL A 244 5.01 8.79 -20.82
N GLU A 245 5.68 9.46 -21.75
CA GLU A 245 6.20 8.83 -22.95
C GLU A 245 7.47 8.05 -22.60
N LEU A 246 7.40 6.72 -22.70
CA LEU A 246 8.55 5.84 -22.58
C LEU A 246 9.21 5.66 -23.93
N THR A 247 10.47 6.06 -24.04
CA THR A 247 11.26 5.98 -25.25
C THR A 247 12.39 4.96 -25.12
N GLY A 248 13.02 4.60 -26.21
CA GLY A 248 14.13 3.65 -26.22
C GLY A 248 13.76 2.23 -25.78
N LYS A 249 14.77 1.43 -25.52
CA LYS A 249 14.64 0.05 -25.10
C LYS A 249 15.47 -0.24 -23.87
N ARG A 250 15.01 -1.17 -23.05
CA ARG A 250 15.78 -1.70 -21.92
C ARG A 250 17.17 -2.20 -22.38
N GLN A 251 18.21 -1.78 -21.67
CA GLN A 251 19.55 -2.28 -21.90
C GLN A 251 19.69 -3.75 -21.47
N PRO A 252 20.58 -4.53 -22.09
CA PRO A 252 20.86 -5.91 -21.69
C PRO A 252 21.24 -5.99 -20.20
N GLY A 253 20.72 -7.00 -19.51
CA GLY A 253 20.98 -7.26 -18.10
C GLY A 253 20.26 -6.35 -17.12
N ILE A 254 19.39 -5.44 -17.59
CA ILE A 254 18.58 -4.55 -16.76
C ILE A 254 17.23 -5.21 -16.48
N THR A 255 16.80 -5.18 -15.21
CA THR A 255 15.54 -5.76 -14.77
C THR A 255 14.40 -4.72 -14.76
N ALA A 256 13.15 -5.21 -14.71
CA ALA A 256 12.00 -4.33 -14.50
C ALA A 256 12.09 -3.59 -13.15
N THR A 257 12.74 -4.18 -12.16
CA THR A 257 13.00 -3.53 -10.86
C THR A 257 13.90 -2.31 -11.03
N ASP A 258 14.96 -2.42 -11.81
CA ASP A 258 15.85 -1.28 -12.12
C ASP A 258 15.07 -0.14 -12.78
N ILE A 259 14.17 -0.47 -13.70
CA ILE A 259 13.32 0.50 -14.40
C ILE A 259 12.38 1.20 -13.41
N VAL A 260 11.67 0.44 -12.59
CA VAL A 260 10.67 1.04 -11.68
C VAL A 260 11.31 1.90 -10.60
N LEU A 261 12.48 1.53 -10.09
CA LEU A 261 13.21 2.36 -9.12
C LEU A 261 13.68 3.68 -9.76
N ALA A 262 14.14 3.64 -11.01
CA ALA A 262 14.51 4.83 -11.75
C ALA A 262 13.30 5.73 -12.04
N LEU A 263 12.18 5.14 -12.45
CA LEU A 263 10.92 5.86 -12.67
C LEU A 263 10.39 6.47 -11.37
N THR A 264 10.51 5.76 -10.24
CA THR A 264 10.06 6.26 -8.94
C THR A 264 10.82 7.53 -8.54
N GLU A 265 12.13 7.54 -8.69
CA GLU A 265 12.94 8.74 -8.46
C GLU A 265 12.53 9.87 -9.41
N PHE A 266 12.42 9.59 -10.71
CA PHE A 266 12.07 10.56 -11.75
C PHE A 266 10.70 11.18 -11.49
N LEU A 267 9.66 10.37 -11.30
CA LEU A 267 8.28 10.84 -11.13
C LEU A 267 8.08 11.61 -9.80
N ARG A 268 8.80 11.23 -8.72
CA ARG A 268 8.80 12.04 -7.49
C ARG A 268 9.39 13.43 -7.73
N LYS A 269 10.48 13.54 -8.47
CA LYS A 269 11.08 14.84 -8.85
C LYS A 269 10.13 15.67 -9.71
N GLU A 270 9.40 15.03 -10.60
CA GLU A 270 8.40 15.66 -11.47
C GLU A 270 7.07 15.99 -10.75
N ARG A 271 6.94 15.64 -9.47
CA ARG A 271 5.80 15.99 -8.63
C ARG A 271 4.45 15.53 -9.20
N VAL A 272 4.32 14.24 -9.49
CA VAL A 272 3.07 13.61 -9.96
C VAL A 272 2.10 13.25 -8.82
N VAL A 273 2.32 13.78 -7.62
CA VAL A 273 1.52 13.47 -6.44
C VAL A 273 0.03 13.73 -6.69
N GLY A 274 -0.79 12.69 -6.50
CA GLY A 274 -2.23 12.74 -6.70
C GLY A 274 -2.70 12.62 -8.16
N ALA A 275 -1.78 12.64 -9.14
CA ALA A 275 -2.12 12.51 -10.55
C ALA A 275 -2.48 11.07 -10.93
N TYR A 276 -3.19 10.93 -12.05
CA TYR A 276 -3.27 9.68 -12.80
C TYR A 276 -2.16 9.72 -13.86
N VAL A 277 -1.31 8.72 -13.87
CA VAL A 277 -0.21 8.60 -14.82
C VAL A 277 -0.61 7.59 -15.89
N GLU A 278 -0.40 7.95 -17.18
CA GLU A 278 -0.60 7.06 -18.31
C GLU A 278 0.73 6.90 -19.06
N PHE A 279 1.22 5.65 -19.13
CA PHE A 279 2.43 5.31 -19.86
C PHE A 279 2.11 4.94 -21.30
N PHE A 280 2.84 5.49 -22.25
CA PHE A 280 2.67 5.25 -23.66
C PHE A 280 3.99 5.37 -24.43
N GLY A 281 3.95 5.15 -25.74
CA GLY A 281 5.09 5.24 -26.61
C GLY A 281 5.79 3.89 -26.88
N GLU A 282 6.80 3.87 -27.73
CA GLU A 282 7.50 2.65 -28.17
C GLU A 282 8.11 1.86 -27.00
N GLY A 283 8.57 2.56 -25.97
CA GLY A 283 9.10 1.92 -24.77
C GLY A 283 8.01 1.18 -24.02
N ALA A 284 6.81 1.77 -23.84
CA ALA A 284 5.68 1.10 -23.20
C ALA A 284 5.21 -0.13 -23.97
N ASP A 285 5.14 -0.05 -25.30
CA ASP A 285 4.74 -1.15 -26.17
C ASP A 285 5.71 -2.32 -26.09
N SER A 286 6.99 -2.06 -25.81
CA SER A 286 8.04 -3.08 -25.69
C SER A 286 8.00 -3.85 -24.37
N LEU A 287 7.29 -3.34 -23.34
CA LEU A 287 7.23 -3.95 -22.01
C LEU A 287 6.16 -5.04 -21.95
N SER A 288 6.51 -6.19 -21.38
CA SER A 288 5.54 -7.25 -21.05
C SER A 288 4.58 -6.78 -19.96
N ILE A 289 3.44 -7.46 -19.79
CA ILE A 289 2.53 -7.16 -18.67
C ILE A 289 3.22 -7.32 -17.32
N GLY A 290 4.12 -8.29 -17.16
CA GLY A 290 4.93 -8.44 -15.94
C GLY A 290 5.78 -7.20 -15.65
N ASP A 291 6.43 -6.64 -16.67
CA ASP A 291 7.20 -5.39 -16.54
C ASP A 291 6.31 -4.19 -16.22
N ARG A 292 5.17 -4.05 -16.93
CA ARG A 292 4.18 -2.99 -16.67
C ARG A 292 3.60 -3.08 -15.27
N ALA A 293 3.29 -4.29 -14.79
CA ALA A 293 2.78 -4.52 -13.44
C ALA A 293 3.80 -4.13 -12.35
N THR A 294 5.09 -4.43 -12.58
CA THR A 294 6.17 -3.98 -11.69
C THR A 294 6.20 -2.44 -11.59
N ILE A 295 6.00 -1.73 -12.70
CA ILE A 295 5.96 -0.27 -12.74
C ILE A 295 4.70 0.25 -12.04
N SER A 296 3.53 -0.27 -12.38
CA SER A 296 2.24 0.17 -11.83
C SER A 296 2.14 -0.11 -10.32
N ASN A 297 2.76 -1.17 -9.83
CA ASN A 297 2.76 -1.53 -8.41
C ASN A 297 3.32 -0.41 -7.53
N MET A 298 4.40 0.24 -7.96
CA MET A 298 5.05 1.30 -7.19
C MET A 298 4.41 2.69 -7.37
N CYS A 299 3.18 2.75 -7.87
CA CYS A 299 2.38 3.96 -7.99
C CYS A 299 2.39 4.82 -6.71
N PRO A 300 2.14 4.28 -5.51
CA PRO A 300 2.19 5.07 -4.29
C PRO A 300 3.60 5.57 -3.93
N GLU A 301 4.64 4.87 -4.31
CA GLU A 301 6.02 5.27 -4.01
C GLU A 301 6.43 6.51 -4.81
N TYR A 302 5.97 6.68 -6.03
CA TYR A 302 6.15 7.94 -6.76
C TYR A 302 5.00 8.95 -6.56
N GLY A 303 3.99 8.61 -5.76
CA GLY A 303 2.96 9.53 -5.29
C GLY A 303 1.74 9.66 -6.20
N ALA A 304 1.64 8.91 -7.30
CA ALA A 304 0.49 8.94 -8.18
C ALA A 304 -0.72 8.19 -7.56
N THR A 305 -1.90 8.44 -8.07
CA THR A 305 -3.12 7.76 -7.67
C THR A 305 -3.39 6.53 -8.52
N ALA A 306 -3.15 6.61 -9.82
CA ALA A 306 -3.24 5.52 -10.78
C ALA A 306 -2.02 5.52 -11.70
N SER A 307 -1.68 4.36 -12.24
CA SER A 307 -0.48 4.15 -13.05
C SER A 307 -0.78 3.20 -14.21
N MET A 308 -1.34 3.78 -15.27
CA MET A 308 -2.04 3.08 -16.33
C MET A 308 -1.14 2.73 -17.51
N PHE A 309 -1.40 1.55 -18.07
CA PHE A 309 -1.02 1.19 -19.42
C PHE A 309 -2.28 0.97 -20.26
N TYR A 310 -2.18 1.07 -21.58
CA TYR A 310 -3.30 0.88 -22.48
C TYR A 310 -3.56 -0.62 -22.74
N ILE A 311 -4.79 -0.96 -23.09
CA ILE A 311 -5.11 -2.29 -23.60
C ILE A 311 -4.50 -2.44 -24.99
N ASP A 312 -3.65 -3.44 -25.18
CA ASP A 312 -2.97 -3.75 -26.44
C ASP A 312 -2.77 -5.26 -26.62
N GLU A 313 -1.96 -5.67 -27.60
CA GLU A 313 -1.65 -7.07 -27.88
C GLU A 313 -0.98 -7.74 -26.66
N GLN A 314 -0.12 -7.02 -25.91
CA GLN A 314 0.51 -7.55 -24.70
C GLN A 314 -0.55 -7.94 -23.64
N THR A 315 -1.63 -7.15 -23.54
CA THR A 315 -2.75 -7.45 -22.63
C THR A 315 -3.42 -8.77 -23.05
N ILE A 316 -3.73 -8.92 -24.34
CA ILE A 316 -4.40 -10.12 -24.88
C ILE A 316 -3.52 -11.36 -24.68
N ASP A 317 -2.24 -11.27 -24.98
CA ASP A 317 -1.29 -12.38 -24.82
C ASP A 317 -1.15 -12.79 -23.36
N TYR A 318 -1.13 -11.83 -22.44
CA TYR A 318 -1.10 -12.10 -21.01
C TYR A 318 -2.38 -12.79 -20.51
N LEU A 319 -3.54 -12.38 -20.98
CA LEU A 319 -4.80 -13.02 -20.61
C LEU A 319 -4.86 -14.48 -21.09
N LYS A 320 -4.34 -14.77 -22.29
CA LYS A 320 -4.17 -16.14 -22.79
C LYS A 320 -3.18 -16.92 -21.92
N LEU A 321 -2.01 -16.34 -21.65
CA LEU A 321 -0.96 -16.96 -20.82
C LEU A 321 -1.45 -17.32 -19.43
N THR A 322 -2.25 -16.47 -18.80
CA THR A 322 -2.81 -16.69 -17.47
C THR A 322 -4.07 -17.54 -17.44
N GLY A 323 -4.42 -18.16 -18.58
CA GLY A 323 -5.46 -19.17 -18.68
C GLY A 323 -6.89 -18.63 -18.61
N ARG A 324 -7.12 -17.33 -18.94
CA ARG A 324 -8.48 -16.78 -19.09
C ARG A 324 -9.23 -17.52 -20.20
N GLU A 325 -10.55 -17.63 -20.03
CA GLU A 325 -11.38 -18.29 -21.02
C GLU A 325 -11.36 -17.54 -22.36
N PRO A 326 -11.33 -18.26 -23.50
CA PRO A 326 -11.23 -17.62 -24.83
C PRO A 326 -12.32 -16.59 -25.10
N GLU A 327 -13.55 -16.80 -24.59
CA GLU A 327 -14.67 -15.90 -24.73
C GLU A 327 -14.43 -14.58 -24.00
N GLN A 328 -13.80 -14.65 -22.82
CA GLN A 328 -13.41 -13.47 -22.05
C GLN A 328 -12.31 -12.68 -22.76
N VAL A 329 -11.32 -13.36 -23.28
CA VAL A 329 -10.22 -12.73 -24.05
C VAL A 329 -10.79 -12.01 -25.29
N ALA A 330 -11.68 -12.67 -26.03
CA ALA A 330 -12.34 -12.09 -27.20
C ALA A 330 -13.21 -10.87 -26.81
N LEU A 331 -13.92 -10.93 -25.69
CA LEU A 331 -14.72 -9.82 -25.20
C LEU A 331 -13.85 -8.59 -24.89
N VAL A 332 -12.69 -8.79 -24.25
CA VAL A 332 -11.77 -7.69 -23.92
C VAL A 332 -11.32 -6.95 -25.17
N GLU A 333 -10.84 -7.66 -26.17
CA GLU A 333 -10.39 -7.05 -27.42
C GLU A 333 -11.53 -6.37 -28.15
N HIS A 334 -12.66 -7.07 -28.29
CA HIS A 334 -13.83 -6.54 -29.02
C HIS A 334 -14.40 -5.28 -28.37
N TYR A 335 -14.57 -5.29 -27.06
CA TYR A 335 -15.06 -4.13 -26.31
C TYR A 335 -14.09 -2.94 -26.41
N ALA A 336 -12.79 -3.21 -26.18
CA ALA A 336 -11.77 -2.16 -26.19
C ALA A 336 -11.68 -1.47 -27.58
N ARG A 337 -11.76 -2.24 -28.66
CA ARG A 337 -11.79 -1.68 -30.03
C ARG A 337 -13.09 -0.92 -30.30
N THR A 338 -14.24 -1.43 -29.85
CA THR A 338 -15.56 -0.79 -30.09
C THR A 338 -15.65 0.57 -29.39
N LEU A 339 -15.21 0.66 -28.12
CA LEU A 339 -15.28 1.90 -27.34
C LEU A 339 -14.05 2.81 -27.50
N GLY A 340 -13.04 2.39 -28.26
CA GLY A 340 -11.84 3.19 -28.45
C GLY A 340 -10.94 3.22 -27.21
N LEU A 341 -10.82 2.08 -26.51
CA LEU A 341 -9.87 1.88 -25.40
C LEU A 341 -8.61 1.13 -25.83
N TRP A 342 -8.55 0.67 -27.06
CA TRP A 342 -7.36 0.03 -27.62
C TRP A 342 -6.27 1.07 -27.89
N SER A 343 -5.02 0.72 -27.71
CA SER A 343 -3.88 1.64 -27.78
C SER A 343 -3.81 2.51 -29.04
N ASP A 344 -4.19 1.97 -30.19
CA ASP A 344 -4.21 2.70 -31.48
C ASP A 344 -5.22 3.86 -31.54
N ALA A 345 -6.27 3.81 -30.73
CA ALA A 345 -7.29 4.85 -30.63
C ALA A 345 -6.87 6.04 -29.72
N LEU A 346 -5.70 5.98 -29.09
CA LEU A 346 -5.25 6.95 -28.09
C LEU A 346 -4.14 7.88 -28.59
N THR A 347 -3.79 7.79 -29.86
CA THR A 347 -2.68 8.58 -30.46
C THR A 347 -2.93 10.09 -30.45
N SER A 348 -4.20 10.51 -30.37
CA SER A 348 -4.61 11.92 -30.29
C SER A 348 -4.96 12.39 -28.89
N ALA A 349 -4.74 11.56 -27.86
CA ALA A 349 -5.04 11.92 -26.48
C ALA A 349 -4.19 13.12 -26.01
N GLU A 350 -4.85 14.03 -25.31
CA GLU A 350 -4.23 15.23 -24.75
C GLU A 350 -4.14 15.10 -23.22
N TYR A 351 -2.95 15.38 -22.67
CA TYR A 351 -2.68 15.31 -21.24
C TYR A 351 -2.49 16.72 -20.65
N GLU A 352 -2.60 16.82 -19.30
CA GLU A 352 -2.26 18.06 -18.57
C GLU A 352 -0.81 18.46 -18.85
N ARG A 353 0.07 17.48 -18.87
CA ARG A 353 1.48 17.60 -19.27
C ARG A 353 1.99 16.24 -19.74
N VAL A 354 3.06 16.27 -20.52
CA VAL A 354 3.74 15.05 -20.96
C VAL A 354 5.16 15.07 -20.44
N LEU A 355 5.54 13.99 -19.78
CA LEU A 355 6.90 13.71 -19.34
C LEU A 355 7.52 12.69 -20.30
N ARG A 356 8.84 12.70 -20.42
CA ARG A 356 9.59 11.75 -21.24
C ARG A 356 10.62 11.02 -20.41
N PHE A 357 10.70 9.72 -20.58
CA PHE A 357 11.67 8.87 -19.89
C PHE A 357 12.27 7.87 -20.88
N ASP A 358 13.58 7.83 -20.96
CA ASP A 358 14.32 6.92 -21.83
C ASP A 358 14.69 5.64 -21.06
N LEU A 359 14.10 4.50 -21.47
CA LEU A 359 14.42 3.19 -20.92
C LEU A 359 15.89 2.81 -21.11
N GLY A 360 16.51 3.32 -22.18
CA GLY A 360 17.93 3.10 -22.49
C GLY A 360 18.91 3.75 -21.52
N SER A 361 18.43 4.71 -20.72
CA SER A 361 19.25 5.40 -19.71
C SER A 361 19.35 4.64 -18.39
N VAL A 362 18.54 3.60 -18.18
CA VAL A 362 18.48 2.86 -16.90
C VAL A 362 19.68 1.92 -16.78
N VAL A 363 20.36 2.02 -15.66
CA VAL A 363 21.46 1.13 -15.26
C VAL A 363 21.01 0.30 -14.04
N ARG A 364 21.77 -0.76 -13.71
CA ARG A 364 21.54 -1.51 -12.50
C ARG A 364 21.59 -0.59 -11.28
N ASN A 365 20.59 -0.69 -10.42
CA ASN A 365 20.44 0.24 -9.31
C ASN A 365 19.80 -0.43 -8.09
N MET A 366 19.76 0.29 -7.00
CA MET A 366 18.99 -0.04 -5.82
C MET A 366 18.49 1.25 -5.16
N ALA A 367 17.53 1.15 -4.24
CA ALA A 367 16.98 2.30 -3.54
C ALA A 367 17.15 2.16 -2.03
N GLY A 368 17.62 3.21 -1.38
CA GLY A 368 17.81 3.26 0.06
C GLY A 368 18.80 4.34 0.51
N PRO A 369 19.07 4.35 1.83
CA PRO A 369 18.73 3.31 2.81
C PRO A 369 17.31 3.32 3.39
N SER A 370 16.54 4.40 3.25
CA SER A 370 15.29 4.55 4.02
C SER A 370 14.09 4.98 3.18
N ASN A 371 14.24 5.04 1.87
CA ASN A 371 13.18 5.57 1.02
C ASN A 371 13.22 4.99 -0.40
N PRO A 372 12.06 4.60 -0.97
CA PRO A 372 11.99 3.99 -2.30
C PRO A 372 12.46 4.89 -3.44
N HIS A 373 12.35 6.21 -3.29
CA HIS A 373 12.79 7.18 -4.31
C HIS A 373 14.25 7.64 -4.13
N ARG A 374 14.97 7.14 -3.13
CA ARG A 374 16.41 7.38 -2.95
C ARG A 374 17.23 6.37 -3.74
N ARG A 375 16.98 6.30 -5.03
CA ARG A 375 17.69 5.40 -5.94
C ARG A 375 19.14 5.87 -6.17
N LEU A 376 20.02 4.91 -6.37
CA LEU A 376 21.33 5.17 -6.97
C LEU A 376 21.82 3.94 -7.75
N PRO A 377 22.68 4.15 -8.77
CA PRO A 377 23.35 3.06 -9.45
C PRO A 377 24.17 2.23 -8.49
N THR A 378 24.22 0.91 -8.72
CA THR A 378 25.06 0.00 -7.93
C THR A 378 26.55 0.33 -8.03
N SER A 379 26.99 1.00 -9.12
CA SER A 379 28.34 1.53 -9.28
C SER A 379 28.64 2.80 -8.47
N ALA A 380 27.63 3.42 -7.85
CA ALA A 380 27.76 4.70 -7.13
C ALA A 380 27.46 4.58 -5.62
N LEU A 381 27.41 3.38 -5.07
CA LEU A 381 27.08 3.15 -3.65
C LEU A 381 28.07 3.84 -2.70
N ALA A 382 29.33 3.92 -3.06
CA ALA A 382 30.35 4.62 -2.27
C ALA A 382 30.08 6.12 -2.13
N GLU A 383 29.44 6.75 -3.12
CA GLU A 383 29.12 8.20 -3.08
C GLU A 383 28.20 8.57 -1.90
N ARG A 384 27.31 7.66 -1.49
CA ARG A 384 26.47 7.81 -0.28
C ARG A 384 27.06 7.17 0.96
N GLY A 385 28.29 6.68 0.92
CA GLY A 385 28.95 5.99 2.02
C GLY A 385 28.36 4.60 2.31
N ILE A 386 27.61 4.01 1.38
CA ILE A 386 27.02 2.68 1.56
C ILE A 386 28.09 1.60 1.40
N ALA A 387 28.88 1.67 0.34
CA ALA A 387 29.94 0.72 0.03
C ALA A 387 31.33 1.11 0.61
N ASP A 388 31.43 2.22 1.35
CA ASP A 388 32.68 2.76 1.84
C ASP A 388 32.96 2.32 3.29
N GLU A 389 33.95 1.45 3.48
CA GLU A 389 34.37 0.97 4.81
C GLU A 389 34.84 2.09 5.72
N ALA A 390 35.45 3.15 5.18
CA ALA A 390 35.98 4.26 5.97
C ALA A 390 34.90 5.12 6.63
N LYS A 391 33.65 5.01 6.19
CA LYS A 391 32.49 5.73 6.75
C LYS A 391 31.65 4.89 7.68
N LEU A 392 32.12 3.73 8.10
CA LEU A 392 31.46 2.86 9.03
C LEU A 392 31.30 3.55 10.39
N GLN A 393 30.07 3.76 10.78
CA GLN A 393 29.74 4.24 12.12
C GLN A 393 29.18 3.09 12.98
N SER A 394 29.96 2.04 13.18
CA SER A 394 29.69 1.17 14.29
C SER A 394 30.14 1.90 15.55
N GLY A 395 29.20 2.23 16.43
CA GLY A 395 29.47 3.08 17.59
C GLY A 395 30.31 2.46 18.67
N LYS A 396 30.76 1.21 18.57
CA LYS A 396 31.57 0.55 19.62
C LYS A 396 32.49 -0.52 19.05
N GLY A 397 33.76 -0.19 18.98
CA GLY A 397 34.81 -1.16 19.15
C GLY A 397 35.20 -1.98 17.93
N GLU A 398 36.30 -1.55 17.28
CA GLU A 398 37.06 -2.35 16.33
C GLU A 398 37.66 -3.65 16.94
N GLU A 399 37.52 -3.86 18.26
CA GLU A 399 38.13 -4.97 19.02
C GLU A 399 37.16 -6.06 19.47
N ALA A 400 35.83 -5.96 19.16
CA ALA A 400 34.91 -7.02 19.52
C ALA A 400 34.98 -8.15 18.49
N GLU A 401 35.50 -9.31 18.91
CA GLU A 401 35.37 -10.56 18.15
C GLU A 401 33.88 -10.86 17.94
N GLY A 402 33.42 -10.70 16.72
CA GLY A 402 32.05 -11.00 16.29
C GLY A 402 32.04 -11.72 14.96
N LEU A 403 30.94 -12.42 14.67
CA LEU A 403 30.74 -13.16 13.43
C LEU A 403 30.49 -12.22 12.24
N MET A 404 29.83 -11.07 12.48
CA MET A 404 29.31 -10.21 11.41
C MET A 404 30.19 -8.99 11.16
N PRO A 405 30.39 -8.62 9.87
CA PRO A 405 30.99 -7.35 9.50
C PRO A 405 29.99 -6.20 9.78
N ASP A 406 30.49 -4.98 9.83
CA ASP A 406 29.62 -3.81 9.78
C ASP A 406 28.93 -3.73 8.41
N GLY A 407 27.70 -3.17 8.37
CA GLY A 407 26.87 -3.21 7.17
C GLY A 407 26.42 -4.64 6.81
N ALA A 408 26.49 -5.58 7.75
CA ALA A 408 26.06 -6.95 7.53
C ALA A 408 24.62 -7.01 7.02
N VAL A 409 24.41 -7.79 5.96
CA VAL A 409 23.07 -8.13 5.47
C VAL A 409 22.50 -9.21 6.39
N ILE A 410 21.59 -8.81 7.27
CA ILE A 410 20.94 -9.73 8.22
C ILE A 410 19.66 -10.35 7.68
N ILE A 411 19.04 -9.70 6.68
CA ILE A 411 17.85 -10.18 5.98
C ILE A 411 18.08 -9.99 4.48
N ALA A 412 17.87 -11.06 3.72
CA ALA A 412 17.81 -11.04 2.27
C ALA A 412 16.52 -11.75 1.81
N ALA A 413 15.54 -10.99 1.31
CA ALA A 413 14.22 -11.51 1.03
C ALA A 413 13.80 -11.29 -0.43
N ILE A 414 13.46 -12.36 -1.12
CA ILE A 414 12.71 -12.29 -2.39
C ILE A 414 11.24 -12.32 -2.01
N THR A 415 10.57 -11.17 -2.14
CA THR A 415 9.23 -10.96 -1.61
C THR A 415 8.46 -9.95 -2.44
N SER A 416 7.16 -9.80 -2.15
CA SER A 416 6.26 -8.81 -2.74
C SER A 416 5.78 -9.12 -4.16
N CYS A 417 4.51 -8.80 -4.40
CA CYS A 417 3.90 -8.87 -5.73
C CYS A 417 4.62 -7.99 -6.77
N THR A 418 5.27 -6.89 -6.36
CA THR A 418 6.03 -6.02 -7.26
C THR A 418 6.96 -6.79 -8.18
N ASN A 419 7.70 -7.73 -7.61
CA ASN A 419 8.74 -8.46 -8.33
C ASN A 419 8.39 -9.91 -8.63
N THR A 420 7.60 -10.57 -7.76
CA THR A 420 7.28 -11.99 -7.92
C THR A 420 6.16 -12.25 -8.94
N SER A 421 5.41 -11.22 -9.33
CA SER A 421 4.44 -11.31 -10.44
C SER A 421 5.08 -11.28 -11.83
N ASN A 422 6.36 -10.92 -11.89
CA ASN A 422 7.12 -10.89 -13.13
C ASN A 422 8.02 -12.12 -13.22
N PRO A 423 7.68 -13.12 -14.06
CA PRO A 423 8.47 -14.34 -14.18
C PRO A 423 9.95 -14.11 -14.53
N ARG A 424 10.25 -13.08 -15.33
CA ARG A 424 11.63 -12.71 -15.69
C ARG A 424 12.48 -12.40 -14.44
N ASN A 425 11.93 -11.64 -13.49
CA ASN A 425 12.64 -11.27 -12.27
C ASN A 425 12.97 -12.50 -11.40
N VAL A 426 12.02 -13.40 -11.25
CA VAL A 426 12.17 -14.60 -10.41
C VAL A 426 13.08 -15.63 -11.07
N VAL A 427 12.95 -15.82 -12.38
CA VAL A 427 13.84 -16.67 -13.17
C VAL A 427 15.27 -16.15 -13.14
N ALA A 428 15.47 -14.84 -13.23
CA ALA A 428 16.81 -14.22 -13.10
C ALA A 428 17.45 -14.56 -11.75
N ALA A 429 16.70 -14.46 -10.65
CA ALA A 429 17.17 -14.86 -9.33
C ALA A 429 17.55 -16.34 -9.26
N GLY A 430 16.73 -17.22 -9.83
CA GLY A 430 16.99 -18.65 -9.93
C GLY A 430 18.25 -18.98 -10.73
N LEU A 431 18.51 -18.24 -11.81
CA LEU A 431 19.72 -18.40 -12.62
C LEU A 431 20.98 -17.92 -11.90
N VAL A 432 20.90 -16.81 -11.15
CA VAL A 432 22.01 -16.36 -10.29
C VAL A 432 22.31 -17.44 -9.25
N ALA A 433 21.29 -18.00 -8.61
CA ALA A 433 21.45 -19.09 -7.65
C ALA A 433 22.10 -20.33 -8.29
N LYS A 434 21.64 -20.74 -9.48
CA LYS A 434 22.19 -21.88 -10.23
C LYS A 434 23.69 -21.69 -10.54
N LYS A 435 24.06 -20.53 -11.06
CA LYS A 435 25.46 -20.20 -11.36
C LYS A 435 26.32 -20.13 -10.10
N ALA A 436 25.79 -19.55 -9.02
CA ALA A 436 26.49 -19.51 -7.72
C ALA A 436 26.72 -20.90 -7.16
N ASN A 437 25.73 -21.78 -7.18
CA ASN A 437 25.85 -23.17 -6.74
C ASN A 437 26.89 -23.96 -7.55
N ALA A 438 26.90 -23.75 -8.88
CA ALA A 438 27.87 -24.38 -9.75
C ALA A 438 29.32 -23.99 -9.45
N LEU A 439 29.54 -22.80 -8.92
CA LEU A 439 30.85 -22.29 -8.49
C LEU A 439 31.15 -22.57 -7.00
N GLY A 440 30.24 -23.23 -6.28
CA GLY A 440 30.41 -23.58 -4.87
C GLY A 440 30.22 -22.41 -3.90
N LEU A 441 29.59 -21.33 -4.33
CA LEU A 441 29.24 -20.20 -3.47
C LEU A 441 28.08 -20.55 -2.54
N VAL A 442 28.09 -19.99 -1.34
CA VAL A 442 27.03 -20.14 -0.34
C VAL A 442 26.70 -18.78 0.26
N ARG A 443 25.48 -18.62 0.77
CA ARG A 443 25.13 -17.43 1.53
C ARG A 443 25.89 -17.36 2.86
N LYS A 444 26.07 -16.16 3.40
CA LYS A 444 26.71 -16.01 4.70
C LYS A 444 25.80 -16.51 5.85
N PRO A 445 26.39 -17.10 6.92
CA PRO A 445 25.59 -17.76 7.96
C PRO A 445 24.67 -16.81 8.76
N TRP A 446 24.99 -15.52 8.85
CA TRP A 446 24.19 -14.52 9.56
C TRP A 446 23.02 -13.97 8.75
N VAL A 447 22.90 -14.30 7.46
CA VAL A 447 21.83 -13.80 6.59
C VAL A 447 20.59 -14.67 6.73
N LYS A 448 19.50 -14.10 7.20
CA LYS A 448 18.17 -14.74 7.12
C LYS A 448 17.64 -14.60 5.71
N THR A 449 17.56 -15.70 4.96
CA THR A 449 17.09 -15.74 3.58
C THR A 449 15.67 -16.26 3.50
N SER A 450 14.86 -15.73 2.58
CA SER A 450 13.49 -16.18 2.38
C SER A 450 13.03 -15.92 0.95
N PHE A 451 12.12 -16.78 0.47
CA PHE A 451 11.37 -16.58 -0.76
C PHE A 451 9.87 -16.67 -0.47
N ALA A 452 9.15 -15.60 -0.74
CA ALA A 452 7.69 -15.51 -0.56
C ALA A 452 7.05 -15.04 -1.87
N PRO A 453 6.77 -15.95 -2.82
CA PRO A 453 6.11 -15.59 -4.07
C PRO A 453 4.65 -15.19 -3.82
N GLY A 454 4.15 -14.25 -4.61
CA GLY A 454 2.77 -13.77 -4.51
C GLY A 454 1.73 -14.70 -5.15
N SER A 455 2.17 -15.81 -5.75
CA SER A 455 1.28 -16.81 -6.35
C SER A 455 1.91 -18.20 -6.30
N LYS A 456 1.09 -19.22 -6.09
CA LYS A 456 1.50 -20.62 -6.19
C LYS A 456 1.96 -20.99 -7.60
N VAL A 457 1.55 -20.25 -8.61
CA VAL A 457 2.01 -20.47 -10.01
C VAL A 457 3.52 -20.31 -10.13
N ALA A 458 4.12 -19.36 -9.38
CA ALA A 458 5.57 -19.16 -9.40
C ALA A 458 6.35 -20.41 -8.98
N ARG A 459 5.84 -21.18 -8.02
CA ARG A 459 6.40 -22.47 -7.65
C ARG A 459 6.41 -23.43 -8.84
N LEU A 460 5.27 -23.55 -9.52
CA LEU A 460 5.13 -24.53 -10.61
C LEU A 460 6.09 -24.26 -11.77
N TYR A 461 6.21 -22.99 -12.21
CA TYR A 461 7.12 -22.72 -13.33
C TYR A 461 8.60 -22.76 -12.91
N LEU A 462 8.94 -22.44 -11.66
CA LEU A 462 10.31 -22.60 -11.16
C LEU A 462 10.70 -24.07 -10.96
N GLU A 463 9.77 -24.92 -10.54
CA GLU A 463 9.96 -26.37 -10.48
C GLU A 463 10.21 -26.91 -11.89
N GLU A 464 9.39 -26.54 -12.87
CA GLU A 464 9.53 -26.96 -14.26
C GLU A 464 10.85 -26.49 -14.89
N ALA A 465 11.29 -25.28 -14.55
CA ALA A 465 12.58 -24.74 -14.98
C ALA A 465 13.78 -25.36 -14.26
N GLY A 466 13.57 -26.15 -13.19
CA GLY A 466 14.64 -26.71 -12.36
C GLY A 466 15.37 -25.64 -11.53
N LEU A 467 14.76 -24.46 -11.31
CA LEU A 467 15.38 -23.34 -10.61
C LEU A 467 14.99 -23.26 -9.13
N LEU A 468 13.84 -23.80 -8.72
CA LEU A 468 13.45 -23.81 -7.30
C LEU A 468 14.46 -24.56 -6.44
N PRO A 469 14.94 -25.77 -6.80
CA PRO A 469 15.99 -26.43 -6.02
C PRO A 469 17.30 -25.64 -5.94
N GLU A 470 17.62 -24.85 -6.95
CA GLU A 470 18.82 -24.00 -6.94
C GLU A 470 18.70 -22.84 -5.94
N LEU A 471 17.52 -22.24 -5.86
CA LEU A 471 17.22 -21.23 -4.83
C LEU A 471 17.26 -21.82 -3.42
N GLU A 472 16.66 -23.00 -3.22
CA GLU A 472 16.65 -23.72 -1.95
C GLU A 472 18.06 -24.07 -1.46
N LYS A 473 18.98 -24.46 -2.34
CA LYS A 473 20.39 -24.71 -2.01
C LYS A 473 21.12 -23.51 -1.44
N LEU A 474 20.68 -22.29 -1.79
CA LEU A 474 21.19 -21.04 -1.20
C LEU A 474 20.39 -20.56 -0.01
N GLY A 475 19.39 -21.32 0.44
CA GLY A 475 18.56 -20.99 1.58
C GLY A 475 17.38 -20.08 1.24
N PHE A 476 17.04 -19.95 -0.05
CA PHE A 476 15.84 -19.25 -0.51
C PHE A 476 14.69 -20.23 -0.77
N GLY A 477 14.36 -21.03 0.24
CA GLY A 477 13.16 -21.87 0.22
C GLY A 477 11.88 -21.03 0.33
N ILE A 478 10.76 -21.58 -0.16
CA ILE A 478 9.46 -20.93 -0.04
C ILE A 478 9.01 -20.94 1.41
N VAL A 479 8.82 -19.76 1.97
CA VAL A 479 8.39 -19.56 3.37
C VAL A 479 6.91 -19.23 3.49
N ALA A 480 6.30 -18.67 2.44
CA ALA A 480 4.92 -18.24 2.40
C ALA A 480 4.47 -17.97 0.97
N TYR A 481 3.14 -17.97 0.76
CA TYR A 481 2.47 -17.30 -0.35
C TYR A 481 1.67 -16.13 0.22
N ALA A 482 2.39 -15.08 0.60
CA ALA A 482 1.85 -13.95 1.36
C ALA A 482 2.79 -12.73 1.27
N CYS A 483 2.29 -11.58 1.65
CA CYS A 483 3.10 -10.39 1.86
C CYS A 483 3.79 -10.50 3.23
N THR A 484 5.10 -10.68 3.22
CA THR A 484 5.89 -10.98 4.42
C THR A 484 6.83 -9.82 4.79
N THR A 485 8.12 -9.96 4.52
CA THR A 485 9.19 -9.02 4.89
C THR A 485 8.90 -7.58 4.46
N CYS A 486 8.37 -7.37 3.27
CA CYS A 486 8.01 -6.02 2.78
C CYS A 486 6.95 -5.32 3.64
N ASN A 487 6.12 -6.09 4.36
CA ASN A 487 5.12 -5.58 5.30
C ASN A 487 5.59 -5.56 6.76
N GLY A 488 6.87 -5.81 7.02
CA GLY A 488 7.43 -5.87 8.36
C GLY A 488 7.21 -7.20 9.09
N MET A 489 6.79 -8.23 8.38
CA MET A 489 6.55 -9.58 8.91
C MET A 489 7.77 -10.48 8.68
N SER A 490 8.96 -9.97 8.97
CA SER A 490 10.23 -10.68 8.77
C SER A 490 10.44 -11.82 9.77
N GLY A 491 9.67 -11.87 10.87
CA GLY A 491 9.84 -12.82 11.95
C GLY A 491 11.07 -12.55 12.80
N ALA A 492 11.31 -13.37 13.80
CA ALA A 492 12.45 -13.24 14.70
C ALA A 492 13.79 -13.52 13.98
N LEU A 493 14.84 -12.84 14.41
CA LEU A 493 16.22 -13.17 14.06
C LEU A 493 16.74 -14.32 14.95
N ASP A 494 17.80 -14.98 14.48
CA ASP A 494 18.56 -15.86 15.37
C ASP A 494 19.00 -15.10 16.62
N PRO A 495 18.81 -15.66 17.84
CA PRO A 495 19.12 -14.95 19.07
C PRO A 495 20.59 -14.50 19.20
N GLN A 496 21.54 -15.26 18.64
CA GLN A 496 22.96 -14.88 18.66
C GLN A 496 23.24 -13.71 17.74
N ILE A 497 22.60 -13.71 16.54
CA ILE A 497 22.69 -12.61 15.58
C ILE A 497 22.08 -11.34 16.19
N GLN A 498 20.89 -11.45 16.76
CA GLN A 498 20.23 -10.32 17.41
C GLN A 498 21.09 -9.75 18.56
N LYS A 499 21.65 -10.62 19.40
CA LYS A 499 22.50 -10.21 20.49
C LYS A 499 23.74 -9.47 20.00
N GLU A 500 24.40 -9.96 18.95
CA GLU A 500 25.59 -9.33 18.39
C GLU A 500 25.26 -7.94 17.81
N ILE A 501 24.11 -7.78 17.14
CA ILE A 501 23.66 -6.48 16.64
C ILE A 501 23.50 -5.48 17.79
N ILE A 502 22.90 -5.90 18.90
CA ILE A 502 22.65 -5.04 20.07
C ILE A 502 23.95 -4.70 20.77
N ASP A 503 24.76 -5.70 21.09
CA ASP A 503 25.99 -5.54 21.89
C ASP A 503 27.04 -4.66 21.18
N ARG A 504 27.15 -4.80 19.86
CA ARG A 504 28.12 -4.08 19.03
C ARG A 504 27.55 -2.82 18.40
N ASP A 505 26.23 -2.56 18.58
CA ASP A 505 25.52 -1.47 17.91
C ASP A 505 25.74 -1.46 16.39
N LEU A 506 25.72 -2.67 15.79
CA LEU A 506 26.01 -2.86 14.36
C LEU A 506 25.06 -2.11 13.44
N TYR A 507 25.56 -1.63 12.32
CA TYR A 507 24.77 -1.05 11.25
C TYR A 507 24.18 -2.15 10.37
N ALA A 508 23.28 -2.94 10.95
CA ALA A 508 22.66 -4.09 10.32
C ALA A 508 21.72 -3.66 9.18
N THR A 509 21.73 -4.43 8.09
CA THR A 509 21.08 -4.08 6.83
C THR A 509 20.09 -5.15 6.38
N ALA A 510 18.95 -4.73 5.85
CA ALA A 510 18.04 -5.59 5.07
C ALA A 510 18.15 -5.27 3.58
N VAL A 511 18.16 -6.29 2.74
CA VAL A 511 18.06 -6.17 1.28
C VAL A 511 16.87 -7.00 0.82
N LEU A 512 15.91 -6.38 0.15
CA LEU A 512 14.69 -7.07 -0.25
C LEU A 512 14.18 -6.62 -1.62
N SER A 513 13.54 -7.51 -2.32
CA SER A 513 12.86 -7.20 -3.59
C SER A 513 11.43 -6.67 -3.36
N GLY A 514 11.26 -5.82 -2.36
CA GLY A 514 10.01 -5.20 -2.00
C GLY A 514 9.78 -3.86 -2.69
N ASN A 515 8.84 -3.10 -2.15
CA ASN A 515 8.45 -1.76 -2.62
C ASN A 515 8.66 -0.65 -1.59
N ARG A 516 8.87 -0.99 -0.32
CA ARG A 516 9.08 -0.04 0.79
C ARG A 516 10.21 -0.47 1.71
N ASN A 517 11.00 0.51 2.12
CA ASN A 517 12.16 0.34 2.99
C ASN A 517 12.27 1.46 4.04
N PHE A 518 11.13 1.99 4.48
CA PHE A 518 11.11 3.05 5.49
C PHE A 518 11.76 2.60 6.80
N ASP A 519 12.24 3.57 7.57
CA ASP A 519 12.91 3.34 8.84
C ASP A 519 12.05 2.50 9.81
N GLY A 520 12.64 1.44 10.34
CA GLY A 520 12.01 0.53 11.28
C GLY A 520 10.91 -0.38 10.69
N ARG A 521 10.64 -0.29 9.37
CA ARG A 521 9.57 -1.07 8.73
C ARG A 521 9.90 -2.54 8.57
N ILE A 522 11.10 -2.85 8.11
CA ILE A 522 11.46 -4.22 7.70
C ILE A 522 11.71 -5.12 8.91
N HIS A 523 12.48 -4.64 9.84
CA HIS A 523 12.74 -5.30 11.12
C HIS A 523 13.23 -4.27 12.14
N PRO A 524 12.85 -4.39 13.43
CA PRO A 524 13.27 -3.43 14.47
C PRO A 524 14.77 -3.25 14.61
N TYR A 525 15.54 -4.31 14.36
CA TYR A 525 17.00 -4.31 14.48
C TYR A 525 17.75 -4.01 13.17
N ALA A 526 17.07 -3.85 12.05
CA ALA A 526 17.68 -3.38 10.81
C ALA A 526 17.72 -1.85 10.78
N LYS A 527 18.92 -1.27 10.92
CA LYS A 527 19.11 0.18 10.91
C LYS A 527 18.93 0.81 9.55
N GLN A 528 19.06 0.02 8.49
CA GLN A 528 18.86 0.43 7.12
C GLN A 528 18.26 -0.70 6.28
N ALA A 529 17.57 -0.32 5.20
CA ALA A 529 17.00 -1.27 4.27
C ALA A 529 17.13 -0.75 2.83
N PHE A 530 17.39 -1.68 1.90
CA PHE A 530 17.52 -1.39 0.48
C PHE A 530 16.55 -2.23 -0.34
N LEU A 531 15.92 -1.57 -1.32
CA LEU A 531 15.13 -2.22 -2.35
C LEU A 531 16.07 -2.59 -3.52
N ALA A 532 16.01 -3.81 -3.97
CA ALA A 532 16.82 -4.33 -5.05
C ALA A 532 16.07 -5.38 -5.86
N SER A 533 16.53 -5.65 -7.08
CA SER A 533 15.97 -6.74 -7.88
C SER A 533 16.18 -8.11 -7.21
N PRO A 534 15.33 -9.10 -7.48
CA PRO A 534 15.51 -10.45 -6.95
C PRO A 534 16.89 -11.05 -7.17
N PRO A 535 17.51 -10.97 -8.36
CA PRO A 535 18.87 -11.46 -8.54
C PRO A 535 19.92 -10.72 -7.70
N LEU A 536 19.78 -9.42 -7.48
CA LEU A 536 20.66 -8.68 -6.56
C LEU A 536 20.47 -9.11 -5.10
N VAL A 537 19.25 -9.42 -4.68
CA VAL A 537 18.99 -9.96 -3.32
C VAL A 537 19.79 -11.24 -3.10
N VAL A 538 19.81 -12.15 -4.06
CA VAL A 538 20.61 -13.38 -3.99
C VAL A 538 22.10 -13.05 -3.90
N ALA A 539 22.58 -12.12 -4.71
CA ALA A 539 23.98 -11.70 -4.70
C ALA A 539 24.42 -11.13 -3.34
N TYR A 540 23.59 -10.26 -2.73
CA TYR A 540 23.87 -9.69 -1.43
C TYR A 540 23.81 -10.71 -0.28
N ALA A 541 22.99 -11.76 -0.40
CA ALA A 541 23.02 -12.86 0.57
C ALA A 541 24.34 -13.63 0.54
N ILE A 542 24.92 -13.81 -0.63
CA ILE A 542 26.23 -14.43 -0.83
C ILE A 542 27.33 -13.52 -0.27
N ALA A 543 27.31 -12.25 -0.60
CA ALA A 543 28.28 -11.27 -0.11
C ALA A 543 28.19 -11.05 1.43
N GLY A 544 26.96 -11.01 1.97
CA GLY A 544 26.67 -10.87 3.39
C GLY A 544 26.90 -9.48 3.97
N THR A 545 27.28 -8.51 3.15
CA THR A 545 27.48 -7.11 3.53
C THR A 545 27.16 -6.17 2.37
N VAL A 546 26.80 -4.93 2.64
CA VAL A 546 26.68 -3.86 1.65
C VAL A 546 27.96 -3.02 1.51
N ARG A 547 28.97 -3.29 2.35
CA ARG A 547 30.24 -2.53 2.43
C ARG A 547 31.28 -3.03 1.44
N PHE A 548 30.92 -3.06 0.15
CA PHE A 548 31.84 -3.41 -0.94
C PHE A 548 31.26 -2.90 -2.26
N ASP A 549 32.10 -2.83 -3.30
CA ASP A 549 31.63 -2.48 -4.65
C ASP A 549 31.10 -3.71 -5.36
N ILE A 550 29.79 -3.88 -5.39
CA ILE A 550 29.15 -5.07 -5.98
C ILE A 550 29.43 -5.22 -7.48
N GLU A 551 29.77 -4.11 -8.19
CA GLU A 551 30.06 -4.16 -9.62
C GLU A 551 31.52 -4.61 -9.92
N GLN A 552 32.45 -4.42 -8.97
CA GLN A 552 33.88 -4.65 -9.17
C GLN A 552 34.44 -5.75 -8.26
N ASP A 553 33.99 -5.78 -7.02
CA ASP A 553 34.58 -6.67 -6.00
C ASP A 553 34.02 -8.08 -6.11
N ALA A 554 34.77 -9.05 -5.57
CA ALA A 554 34.33 -10.44 -5.49
C ALA A 554 33.25 -10.62 -4.43
N LEU A 555 32.19 -11.34 -4.77
CA LEU A 555 31.17 -11.84 -3.84
C LEU A 555 31.68 -12.98 -2.96
N GLY A 556 32.63 -13.71 -3.46
CA GLY A 556 33.25 -14.88 -2.83
C GLY A 556 34.28 -15.51 -3.77
N THR A 557 34.72 -16.70 -3.41
CA THR A 557 35.67 -17.49 -4.20
C THR A 557 35.08 -18.82 -4.62
N ASP A 558 35.44 -19.28 -5.80
CA ASP A 558 35.04 -20.61 -6.28
C ASP A 558 35.82 -21.73 -5.53
N ALA A 559 35.50 -23.00 -5.86
CA ALA A 559 36.17 -24.16 -5.27
C ALA A 559 37.69 -24.22 -5.55
N ASN A 560 38.16 -23.47 -6.54
CA ASN A 560 39.58 -23.39 -6.92
C ASN A 560 40.29 -22.17 -6.31
N GLY A 561 39.59 -21.36 -5.53
CA GLY A 561 40.11 -20.13 -4.90
C GLY A 561 40.09 -18.91 -5.84
N ASN A 562 39.45 -18.99 -7.01
CA ASN A 562 39.34 -17.83 -7.89
C ASN A 562 38.21 -16.88 -7.42
N PRO A 563 38.40 -15.55 -7.50
CA PRO A 563 37.35 -14.61 -7.16
C PRO A 563 36.17 -14.71 -8.10
N VAL A 564 34.96 -14.65 -7.58
CA VAL A 564 33.69 -14.66 -8.34
C VAL A 564 33.02 -13.30 -8.16
N THR A 565 32.76 -12.63 -9.27
CA THR A 565 32.13 -11.31 -9.29
C THR A 565 30.66 -11.41 -9.70
N LEU A 566 29.91 -10.34 -9.55
CA LEU A 566 28.50 -10.28 -9.99
C LEU A 566 28.35 -10.61 -11.49
N LYS A 567 29.31 -10.19 -12.32
CA LYS A 567 29.32 -10.44 -13.76
C LYS A 567 29.35 -11.95 -14.10
N ASP A 568 30.02 -12.75 -13.28
CA ASP A 568 30.09 -14.20 -13.48
C ASP A 568 28.75 -14.91 -13.20
N LEU A 569 27.91 -14.29 -12.37
CA LEU A 569 26.62 -14.83 -11.95
C LEU A 569 25.42 -14.27 -12.73
N TRP A 570 25.56 -13.09 -13.34
CA TRP A 570 24.42 -12.38 -13.94
C TRP A 570 23.97 -13.06 -15.23
N PRO A 571 22.69 -13.46 -15.34
CA PRO A 571 22.18 -14.11 -16.54
C PRO A 571 21.98 -13.13 -17.70
N SER A 572 22.07 -13.62 -18.91
CA SER A 572 21.70 -12.85 -20.11
C SER A 572 20.19 -12.79 -20.28
N ASP A 573 19.70 -11.81 -21.02
CA ASP A 573 18.27 -11.71 -21.34
C ASP A 573 17.78 -12.90 -22.13
N GLU A 574 18.60 -13.44 -23.04
CA GLU A 574 18.29 -14.62 -23.84
C GLU A 574 18.12 -15.88 -22.97
N GLU A 575 18.98 -16.05 -21.94
CA GLU A 575 18.84 -17.15 -20.98
C GLU A 575 17.51 -17.04 -20.22
N ILE A 576 17.17 -15.84 -19.76
CA ILE A 576 15.94 -15.59 -19.01
C ILE A 576 14.71 -15.84 -19.90
N ASP A 577 14.69 -15.26 -21.11
CA ASP A 577 13.56 -15.35 -22.04
C ASP A 577 13.31 -16.79 -22.49
N ALA A 578 14.37 -17.56 -22.77
CA ALA A 578 14.24 -18.96 -23.15
C ALA A 578 13.59 -19.81 -22.04
N ILE A 579 13.97 -19.57 -20.76
CA ILE A 579 13.40 -20.31 -19.64
C ILE A 579 11.94 -19.88 -19.39
N VAL A 580 11.64 -18.60 -19.42
CA VAL A 580 10.26 -18.09 -19.25
C VAL A 580 9.36 -18.68 -20.33
N ALA A 581 9.77 -18.66 -21.61
CA ALA A 581 8.99 -19.20 -22.72
C ALA A 581 8.74 -20.70 -22.57
N ALA A 582 9.72 -21.45 -22.06
CA ALA A 582 9.61 -22.91 -21.91
C ALA A 582 8.82 -23.33 -20.67
N SER A 583 8.84 -22.54 -19.60
CA SER A 583 8.41 -22.98 -18.26
C SER A 583 7.10 -22.36 -17.79
N VAL A 584 6.71 -21.18 -18.27
CA VAL A 584 5.47 -20.51 -17.87
C VAL A 584 4.35 -20.88 -18.83
N LYS A 585 3.31 -21.54 -18.32
CA LYS A 585 2.25 -22.17 -19.15
C LYS A 585 0.84 -21.87 -18.60
N PRO A 586 -0.17 -21.70 -19.48
CA PRO A 586 -1.56 -21.46 -19.09
C PRO A 586 -2.14 -22.52 -18.15
N GLU A 587 -1.75 -23.78 -18.32
CA GLU A 587 -2.22 -24.91 -17.52
C GLU A 587 -1.87 -24.75 -16.04
N GLN A 588 -0.72 -24.17 -15.72
CA GLN A 588 -0.27 -23.90 -14.36
C GLN A 588 -1.20 -22.89 -13.66
N PHE A 589 -1.63 -21.86 -14.37
CA PHE A 589 -2.59 -20.87 -13.85
C PHE A 589 -3.95 -21.51 -13.62
N ARG A 590 -4.47 -22.29 -14.55
CA ARG A 590 -5.73 -23.02 -14.39
C ARG A 590 -5.68 -24.00 -13.22
N GLN A 591 -4.59 -24.75 -13.09
CA GLN A 591 -4.38 -25.69 -11.98
C GLN A 591 -4.49 -25.02 -10.61
N ILE A 592 -3.97 -23.80 -10.47
CA ILE A 592 -3.98 -23.06 -9.21
C ILE A 592 -5.32 -22.31 -9.01
N TYR A 593 -5.80 -21.62 -10.02
CA TYR A 593 -6.91 -20.67 -9.83
C TYR A 593 -8.31 -21.27 -9.97
N ILE A 594 -8.50 -22.33 -10.75
CA ILE A 594 -9.84 -22.94 -10.86
C ILE A 594 -10.31 -23.45 -9.48
N PRO A 595 -9.53 -24.26 -8.74
CA PRO A 595 -9.96 -24.71 -7.40
C PRO A 595 -10.04 -23.56 -6.38
N MET A 596 -9.17 -22.55 -6.49
CA MET A 596 -9.13 -21.42 -5.56
C MET A 596 -10.42 -20.61 -5.58
N PHE A 597 -11.04 -20.45 -6.75
CA PHE A 597 -12.26 -19.66 -6.93
C PHE A 597 -13.54 -20.53 -6.96
N ASP A 598 -13.44 -21.84 -6.77
CA ASP A 598 -14.59 -22.69 -6.48
C ASP A 598 -14.95 -22.61 -4.99
N LEU A 599 -15.60 -21.50 -4.62
CA LEU A 599 -15.90 -21.18 -3.22
C LEU A 599 -17.06 -21.99 -2.63
N GLY A 600 -17.74 -22.82 -3.43
CA GLY A 600 -18.86 -23.65 -3.01
C GLY A 600 -20.07 -22.83 -2.51
N SER A 601 -21.06 -23.52 -1.94
CA SER A 601 -22.22 -22.89 -1.27
C SER A 601 -21.87 -22.56 0.18
N VAL A 602 -22.08 -21.32 0.58
CA VAL A 602 -21.87 -20.86 1.96
C VAL A 602 -23.20 -20.86 2.69
N GLN A 603 -23.25 -21.46 3.90
CA GLN A 603 -24.44 -21.37 4.76
C GLN A 603 -24.54 -19.97 5.35
N GLU A 604 -25.75 -19.40 5.41
CA GLU A 604 -25.97 -18.12 6.05
C GLU A 604 -25.71 -18.22 7.57
N ALA A 605 -25.16 -17.15 8.16
CA ALA A 605 -24.94 -17.07 9.60
C ALA A 605 -26.27 -17.11 10.38
N GLU A 606 -26.23 -17.70 11.55
CA GLU A 606 -27.40 -17.77 12.45
C GLU A 606 -27.84 -16.39 12.97
N SER A 607 -26.90 -15.44 13.03
CA SER A 607 -27.13 -14.07 13.49
C SER A 607 -26.44 -13.05 12.59
N PRO A 608 -27.09 -11.90 12.29
CA PRO A 608 -26.44 -10.78 11.61
C PRO A 608 -25.46 -10.02 12.50
N LEU A 609 -25.48 -10.25 13.83
CA LEU A 609 -24.57 -9.64 14.79
C LEU A 609 -23.45 -10.60 15.14
N TYR A 610 -22.22 -10.07 15.25
CA TYR A 610 -21.05 -10.85 15.67
C TYR A 610 -21.07 -11.09 17.19
N ASP A 611 -20.67 -12.26 17.62
CA ASP A 611 -20.48 -12.59 19.04
C ASP A 611 -19.08 -12.14 19.49
N TRP A 612 -19.00 -10.89 19.96
CA TRP A 612 -17.75 -10.27 20.39
C TRP A 612 -17.16 -10.96 21.62
N ARG A 613 -15.91 -11.42 21.50
CA ARG A 613 -15.17 -12.07 22.59
C ARG A 613 -14.43 -11.03 23.44
N PRO A 614 -14.81 -10.78 24.70
CA PRO A 614 -14.23 -9.68 25.50
C PRO A 614 -12.73 -9.83 25.77
N MET A 615 -12.21 -11.07 25.74
CA MET A 615 -10.80 -11.36 25.99
C MET A 615 -9.95 -11.37 24.71
N SER A 616 -10.55 -11.24 23.54
CA SER A 616 -9.81 -11.18 22.29
C SER A 616 -8.91 -9.93 22.25
N THR A 617 -7.66 -10.13 21.84
CA THR A 617 -6.71 -9.04 21.54
C THR A 617 -6.63 -8.74 20.05
N TYR A 618 -7.45 -9.40 19.24
CA TYR A 618 -7.49 -9.30 17.78
C TYR A 618 -8.77 -8.66 17.25
N ILE A 619 -9.92 -8.98 17.87
CA ILE A 619 -11.25 -8.57 17.40
C ILE A 619 -12.05 -8.02 18.57
N ARG A 620 -12.40 -6.73 18.52
CA ARG A 620 -13.26 -6.05 19.50
C ARG A 620 -14.29 -5.20 18.82
N ARG A 621 -15.46 -5.03 19.48
CA ARG A 621 -16.46 -4.06 19.05
C ARG A 621 -15.82 -2.67 18.98
N PRO A 622 -15.91 -1.98 17.83
CA PRO A 622 -15.32 -0.66 17.66
C PRO A 622 -16.03 0.42 18.52
N PRO A 623 -15.30 1.40 19.06
CA PRO A 623 -15.85 2.40 20.00
C PRO A 623 -16.42 3.65 19.32
N TYR A 624 -16.58 3.66 17.99
CA TYR A 624 -16.79 4.90 17.22
C TYR A 624 -18.18 5.53 17.39
N TRP A 625 -19.16 4.78 17.83
CA TRP A 625 -20.55 5.27 18.01
C TRP A 625 -20.92 5.55 19.46
N GLU A 626 -19.97 5.44 20.38
CA GLU A 626 -20.15 5.59 21.82
C GLU A 626 -19.10 6.57 22.41
N GLY A 627 -19.44 7.20 23.53
CA GLY A 627 -18.48 7.88 24.39
C GLY A 627 -17.76 9.09 23.77
N ALA A 628 -16.44 9.04 23.71
CA ALA A 628 -15.56 10.17 23.40
C ALA A 628 -15.75 10.81 22.02
N LEU A 629 -16.35 10.09 21.05
CA LEU A 629 -16.61 10.63 19.71
C LEU A 629 -18.01 11.26 19.58
N ALA A 630 -18.84 11.20 20.61
CA ALA A 630 -20.23 11.65 20.60
C ALA A 630 -20.45 13.08 21.13
N GLY A 631 -19.40 13.79 21.57
CA GLY A 631 -19.49 15.12 22.17
C GLY A 631 -19.40 16.28 21.18
N GLU A 632 -19.71 17.49 21.64
CA GLU A 632 -19.42 18.73 20.91
C GLU A 632 -17.90 18.89 20.76
N ARG A 633 -17.48 19.19 19.54
CA ARG A 633 -16.08 19.37 19.17
C ARG A 633 -15.72 20.85 19.21
N THR A 634 -14.56 21.16 19.75
CA THR A 634 -14.04 22.51 19.71
C THR A 634 -12.68 22.55 19.04
N LEU A 635 -12.47 23.56 18.20
CA LEU A 635 -11.20 23.84 17.55
C LEU A 635 -10.44 24.97 18.27
N LYS A 636 -10.61 25.06 19.59
CA LYS A 636 -10.00 26.08 20.44
C LYS A 636 -9.20 25.48 21.58
N GLY A 637 -8.14 26.17 21.98
CA GLY A 637 -7.29 25.79 23.11
C GLY A 637 -6.59 24.45 22.92
N MET A 638 -6.33 24.04 21.67
CA MET A 638 -5.70 22.77 21.38
C MET A 638 -4.23 22.79 21.79
N ARG A 639 -3.77 21.71 22.44
CA ARG A 639 -2.35 21.47 22.74
C ARG A 639 -1.69 20.61 21.65
N PRO A 640 -0.44 20.88 21.28
CA PRO A 640 0.25 20.02 20.33
C PRO A 640 0.65 18.69 21.00
N LEU A 641 0.26 17.58 20.36
CA LEU A 641 0.75 16.25 20.74
C LEU A 641 2.16 16.00 20.17
N ALA A 642 2.39 16.49 18.96
CA ALA A 642 3.65 16.35 18.26
C ALA A 642 3.89 17.51 17.28
N ILE A 643 5.17 17.86 17.13
CA ILE A 643 5.69 18.67 16.03
C ILE A 643 6.64 17.78 15.25
N LEU A 644 6.32 17.50 13.99
CA LEU A 644 6.92 16.45 13.21
C LEU A 644 7.68 17.01 12.00
N PRO A 645 8.83 16.40 11.63
CA PRO A 645 9.58 16.80 10.44
C PRO A 645 8.87 16.44 9.13
N ASP A 646 9.53 16.69 8.01
CA ASP A 646 9.09 16.27 6.69
C ASP A 646 9.13 14.73 6.54
N ASN A 647 8.37 14.22 5.58
CA ASN A 647 8.38 12.79 5.20
C ASN A 647 7.94 11.83 6.32
N ILE A 648 7.01 12.26 7.14
CA ILE A 648 6.37 11.35 8.12
C ILE A 648 5.50 10.34 7.38
N THR A 649 5.79 9.07 7.61
CA THR A 649 5.09 7.95 6.98
C THR A 649 4.02 7.37 7.89
N THR A 650 3.11 6.60 7.32
CA THR A 650 2.13 5.84 8.11
C THR A 650 2.79 4.79 9.01
N ASP A 651 4.05 4.39 8.75
CA ASP A 651 4.83 3.55 9.67
C ASP A 651 5.27 4.31 10.93
N HIS A 652 5.49 5.62 10.86
CA HIS A 652 5.70 6.46 12.04
C HIS A 652 4.39 6.65 12.82
N LEU A 653 3.27 6.81 12.11
CA LEU A 653 1.96 7.10 12.71
C LEU A 653 1.32 5.87 13.36
N SER A 654 1.41 4.71 12.71
CA SER A 654 0.84 3.45 13.15
C SER A 654 1.62 2.28 12.53
N PRO A 655 2.67 1.79 13.21
CA PRO A 655 3.54 0.74 12.69
C PRO A 655 2.79 -0.57 12.42
N SER A 656 3.35 -1.41 11.56
CA SER A 656 2.81 -2.73 11.20
C SER A 656 3.66 -3.89 11.72
N ASN A 657 4.92 -3.64 12.07
CA ASN A 657 5.92 -4.65 12.42
C ASN A 657 5.64 -5.33 13.78
N ALA A 658 6.56 -6.20 14.18
CA ALA A 658 6.49 -6.94 15.45
C ALA A 658 6.32 -6.01 16.67
N ILE A 659 5.49 -6.44 17.61
CA ILE A 659 5.27 -5.74 18.87
C ILE A 659 6.38 -6.15 19.84
N LEU A 660 7.14 -5.16 20.34
CA LEU A 660 8.18 -5.38 21.32
C LEU A 660 7.60 -5.42 22.74
N ALA A 661 8.19 -6.24 23.62
CA ALA A 661 7.74 -6.45 24.99
C ALA A 661 7.73 -5.17 25.83
N ASP A 662 8.68 -4.27 25.60
CA ASP A 662 8.85 -2.99 26.31
C ASP A 662 7.99 -1.84 25.70
N SER A 663 7.19 -2.13 24.68
CA SER A 663 6.23 -1.18 24.11
C SER A 663 4.95 -1.12 24.94
N ALA A 664 4.20 -0.02 24.81
CA ALA A 664 2.89 0.12 25.47
C ALA A 664 1.90 -0.98 25.04
N ALA A 665 1.95 -1.40 23.77
CA ALA A 665 1.14 -2.51 23.27
C ALA A 665 1.62 -3.85 23.83
N GLY A 666 2.92 -4.09 23.89
CA GLY A 666 3.49 -5.31 24.47
C GLY A 666 3.12 -5.49 25.94
N GLU A 667 3.22 -4.44 26.74
CA GLU A 667 2.79 -4.44 28.14
C GLU A 667 1.29 -4.74 28.28
N TYR A 668 0.46 -4.21 27.36
CA TYR A 668 -0.98 -4.49 27.33
C TYR A 668 -1.26 -5.95 26.99
N LEU A 669 -0.60 -6.50 25.97
CA LEU A 669 -0.77 -7.90 25.57
C LEU A 669 -0.31 -8.87 26.68
N ALA A 670 0.79 -8.57 27.35
CA ALA A 670 1.25 -9.34 28.51
C ALA A 670 0.22 -9.33 29.65
N LYS A 671 -0.42 -8.18 29.92
CA LYS A 671 -1.52 -8.08 30.90
C LYS A 671 -2.75 -8.87 30.49
N MET A 672 -2.99 -9.04 29.19
CA MET A 672 -4.06 -9.88 28.64
C MET A 672 -3.70 -11.37 28.66
N GLY A 673 -2.49 -11.74 29.07
CA GLY A 673 -2.04 -13.12 29.25
C GLY A 673 -1.35 -13.74 28.02
N LEU A 674 -1.00 -12.95 27.01
CA LEU A 674 -0.24 -13.46 25.87
C LEU A 674 1.24 -13.61 26.24
N PRO A 675 1.90 -14.73 25.90
CA PRO A 675 3.35 -14.83 25.97
C PRO A 675 4.02 -13.97 24.88
N GLU A 676 5.25 -13.51 25.12
CA GLU A 676 5.97 -12.59 24.22
C GLU A 676 6.10 -13.15 22.80
N GLU A 677 6.37 -14.45 22.66
CA GLU A 677 6.47 -15.12 21.37
C GLU A 677 5.17 -15.07 20.52
N ASP A 678 4.03 -14.76 21.14
CA ASP A 678 2.73 -14.66 20.50
C ASP A 678 2.22 -13.21 20.37
N PHE A 679 3.02 -12.21 20.69
CA PHE A 679 2.63 -10.80 20.50
C PHE A 679 2.37 -10.46 19.04
N ASN A 680 2.94 -11.23 18.12
CA ASN A 680 2.72 -11.05 16.69
C ASN A 680 3.09 -9.61 16.25
N SER A 681 2.28 -8.97 15.44
CA SER A 681 2.55 -7.64 14.90
C SER A 681 1.43 -6.65 15.21
N TYR A 682 1.74 -5.36 15.17
CA TYR A 682 0.72 -4.30 15.23
C TYR A 682 -0.34 -4.46 14.14
N ALA A 683 0.06 -4.90 12.95
CA ALA A 683 -0.84 -5.08 11.83
C ALA A 683 -1.97 -6.06 12.15
N THR A 684 -1.66 -7.20 12.76
CA THR A 684 -2.63 -8.27 13.07
C THR A 684 -3.61 -7.91 14.19
N HIS A 685 -3.27 -6.95 15.04
CA HIS A 685 -4.10 -6.50 16.18
C HIS A 685 -4.99 -5.28 15.88
N ARG A 686 -5.07 -4.85 14.63
CA ARG A 686 -5.87 -3.65 14.26
C ARG A 686 -7.37 -3.80 14.42
N GLY A 687 -7.89 -5.01 14.55
CA GLY A 687 -9.28 -5.26 14.92
C GLY A 687 -9.55 -5.11 16.44
N ASP A 688 -8.50 -4.99 17.26
CA ASP A 688 -8.58 -4.62 18.67
C ASP A 688 -8.16 -3.16 18.86
N HIS A 689 -9.12 -2.26 19.05
CA HIS A 689 -8.85 -0.84 19.21
C HIS A 689 -7.97 -0.53 20.43
N LEU A 690 -7.94 -1.37 21.45
CA LEU A 690 -7.11 -1.16 22.64
C LEU A 690 -5.62 -1.38 22.34
N THR A 691 -5.29 -2.39 21.54
CA THR A 691 -3.91 -2.58 21.05
C THR A 691 -3.56 -1.50 20.01
N ALA A 692 -4.45 -1.26 19.06
CA ALA A 692 -4.20 -0.35 17.94
C ALA A 692 -4.04 1.12 18.39
N GLN A 693 -4.73 1.58 19.43
CA GLN A 693 -4.50 2.90 20.03
C GLN A 693 -3.08 3.05 20.58
N ARG A 694 -2.55 1.98 21.18
CA ARG A 694 -1.19 1.96 21.74
C ARG A 694 -0.11 1.94 20.66
N ALA A 695 -0.49 1.63 19.42
CA ALA A 695 0.38 1.75 18.25
C ALA A 695 0.54 3.21 17.76
N THR A 696 -0.29 4.14 18.23
CA THR A 696 -0.25 5.54 17.79
C THR A 696 1.10 6.15 18.12
N PHE A 697 1.86 6.52 17.09
CA PHE A 697 3.24 7.01 17.17
C PHE A 697 4.22 6.06 17.92
N ALA A 698 3.97 4.76 17.89
CA ALA A 698 4.80 3.80 18.64
C ALA A 698 6.15 3.48 17.97
N ASN A 699 6.42 4.01 16.78
CA ASN A 699 7.67 3.76 16.07
C ASN A 699 8.88 4.32 16.83
N PRO A 700 9.90 3.49 17.15
CA PRO A 700 11.12 3.94 17.86
C PRO A 700 11.96 4.96 17.09
N GLN A 701 11.77 5.08 15.76
CA GLN A 701 12.48 6.03 14.92
C GLN A 701 11.76 7.39 14.80
N LEU A 702 10.61 7.55 15.45
CA LEU A 702 9.87 8.82 15.43
C LEU A 702 10.75 9.96 15.97
N VAL A 703 10.71 11.08 15.27
CA VAL A 703 11.29 12.35 15.72
C VAL A 703 10.14 13.29 16.04
N ASN A 704 9.90 13.54 17.32
CA ASN A 704 9.00 14.60 17.79
C ASN A 704 9.85 15.80 18.22
N GLU A 705 9.85 16.86 17.43
CA GLU A 705 10.71 18.03 17.64
C GLU A 705 10.43 18.76 18.97
N MET A 706 9.28 18.50 19.62
CA MET A 706 8.98 18.99 20.96
C MET A 706 9.83 18.29 22.06
N VAL A 707 10.39 17.13 21.78
CA VAL A 707 11.09 16.30 22.76
C VAL A 707 12.58 16.62 22.73
N VAL A 708 12.96 17.61 23.54
CA VAL A 708 14.35 18.03 23.69
C VAL A 708 14.86 17.59 25.06
N VAL A 709 15.93 16.78 25.08
CA VAL A 709 16.62 16.30 26.28
C VAL A 709 18.09 16.70 26.15
N ASP A 710 18.63 17.37 27.15
CA ASP A 710 20.01 17.85 27.16
C ASP A 710 20.38 18.71 25.91
N GLY A 711 19.40 19.50 25.44
CA GLY A 711 19.57 20.40 24.28
C GLY A 711 19.52 19.73 22.92
N GLN A 712 19.19 18.43 22.86
CA GLN A 712 19.08 17.67 21.61
C GLN A 712 17.68 17.06 21.46
N VAL A 713 17.17 17.05 20.23
CA VAL A 713 15.94 16.33 19.91
C VAL A 713 16.19 14.83 20.02
N LYS A 714 15.38 14.16 20.82
CA LYS A 714 15.52 12.72 21.08
C LYS A 714 14.57 11.91 20.20
N LYS A 715 15.09 10.91 19.49
CA LYS A 715 14.29 9.91 18.78
C LYS A 715 13.57 8.98 19.75
N GLY A 716 12.41 8.50 19.36
CA GLY A 716 11.63 7.50 20.07
C GLY A 716 10.14 7.82 20.07
N SER A 717 9.35 6.89 20.55
CA SER A 717 7.92 7.07 20.79
C SER A 717 7.69 7.92 22.06
N LEU A 718 8.01 9.21 21.95
CA LEU A 718 8.02 10.15 23.07
C LEU A 718 7.16 11.40 22.75
N ALA A 719 6.59 11.98 23.80
CA ALA A 719 5.92 13.27 23.74
C ALA A 719 6.24 14.10 24.97
N ARG A 720 6.01 15.41 24.87
CA ARG A 720 6.11 16.34 25.99
C ARG A 720 4.72 16.85 26.36
N VAL A 721 4.28 16.59 27.56
CA VAL A 721 2.97 17.00 28.08
C VAL A 721 3.06 18.42 28.62
N GLU A 722 2.21 19.30 28.11
CA GLU A 722 2.09 20.69 28.50
C GLU A 722 0.86 20.90 29.42
N PRO A 723 0.87 21.90 30.34
CA PRO A 723 1.90 22.94 30.54
C PRO A 723 3.11 22.50 31.40
N GLU A 724 3.14 21.28 31.92
CA GLU A 724 4.19 20.83 32.86
C GLU A 724 5.55 20.65 32.19
N GLY A 725 5.62 20.57 30.87
CA GLY A 725 6.84 20.32 30.09
C GLY A 725 7.44 18.92 30.31
N LYS A 726 6.64 17.96 30.78
CA LYS A 726 7.12 16.62 31.13
C LYS A 726 7.23 15.73 29.92
N VAL A 727 8.43 15.24 29.65
CA VAL A 727 8.67 14.22 28.61
C VAL A 727 8.32 12.84 29.16
N MET A 728 7.56 12.09 28.37
CA MET A 728 7.14 10.74 28.70
C MET A 728 6.92 9.92 27.41
N ARG A 729 6.68 8.62 27.54
CA ARG A 729 6.31 7.75 26.43
C ARG A 729 5.01 8.25 25.78
N MET A 730 4.91 8.18 24.46
CA MET A 730 3.78 8.74 23.68
C MET A 730 2.42 8.27 24.20
N TRP A 731 2.28 6.97 24.48
CA TRP A 731 1.00 6.43 24.98
C TRP A 731 0.60 7.02 26.34
N GLU A 732 1.54 7.18 27.25
CA GLU A 732 1.29 7.80 28.56
C GLU A 732 0.87 9.28 28.43
N ALA A 733 1.45 9.99 27.47
CA ALA A 733 1.06 11.36 27.15
C ALA A 733 -0.37 11.39 26.59
N ILE A 734 -0.71 10.48 25.69
CA ILE A 734 -2.06 10.35 25.13
C ILE A 734 -3.06 10.07 26.25
N GLU A 735 -2.81 9.09 27.12
CA GLU A 735 -3.67 8.79 28.28
C GLU A 735 -3.83 10.01 29.21
N THR A 736 -2.76 10.76 29.44
CA THR A 736 -2.79 11.98 30.26
C THR A 736 -3.73 13.02 29.65
N TYR A 737 -3.63 13.29 28.37
CA TYR A 737 -4.49 14.24 27.67
C TYR A 737 -5.94 13.73 27.55
N MET A 738 -6.16 12.43 27.31
CA MET A 738 -7.50 11.84 27.31
C MET A 738 -8.20 12.02 28.68
N ASN A 739 -7.48 11.77 29.78
CA ASN A 739 -8.01 11.94 31.13
C ASN A 739 -8.36 13.41 31.45
N ARG A 740 -7.63 14.36 30.85
CA ARG A 740 -7.91 15.80 30.94
C ARG A 740 -9.01 16.28 29.98
N LYS A 741 -9.46 15.41 29.04
CA LYS A 741 -10.34 15.80 27.93
C LYS A 741 -9.78 16.97 27.12
N GLN A 742 -8.47 17.01 26.94
CA GLN A 742 -7.75 18.05 26.22
C GLN A 742 -7.81 17.79 24.73
N ASN A 743 -8.32 18.75 23.94
CA ASN A 743 -8.24 18.70 22.49
C ASN A 743 -6.81 18.93 22.02
N LEU A 744 -6.41 18.17 21.01
CA LEU A 744 -5.05 18.13 20.53
C LEU A 744 -4.94 18.58 19.08
N ILE A 745 -3.74 19.01 18.71
CA ILE A 745 -3.32 19.32 17.35
C ILE A 745 -1.98 18.64 17.06
N ILE A 746 -1.74 18.33 15.80
CA ILE A 746 -0.42 17.89 15.31
C ILE A 746 0.04 18.92 14.27
N VAL A 747 1.31 19.31 14.36
CA VAL A 747 1.96 20.16 13.37
C VAL A 747 3.03 19.33 12.67
N ALA A 748 3.07 19.37 11.35
CA ALA A 748 3.97 18.54 10.56
C ALA A 748 4.56 19.31 9.37
N GLY A 749 5.63 18.75 8.82
CA GLY A 749 6.28 19.23 7.61
C GLY A 749 5.61 18.76 6.32
N ALA A 750 6.40 18.68 5.25
CA ALA A 750 5.96 18.27 3.93
C ALA A 750 5.74 16.76 3.84
N ASP A 751 4.92 16.35 2.87
CA ASP A 751 4.67 14.95 2.52
C ASP A 751 4.18 14.09 3.70
N TYR A 752 3.26 14.64 4.49
CA TYR A 752 2.72 13.98 5.68
C TYR A 752 1.80 12.81 5.32
N GLY A 753 2.09 11.63 5.88
CA GLY A 753 1.27 10.42 5.73
C GLY A 753 1.64 9.55 4.53
N GLN A 754 2.89 9.63 4.06
CA GLN A 754 3.40 8.73 3.02
C GLN A 754 3.27 7.26 3.42
N GLY A 755 3.21 6.38 2.43
CA GLY A 755 3.30 4.95 2.65
C GLY A 755 1.97 4.22 2.55
N SER A 756 1.69 3.34 3.50
CA SER A 756 0.56 2.42 3.48
C SER A 756 -0.79 3.12 3.70
N SER A 757 -1.87 2.54 3.16
CA SER A 757 -3.23 3.08 3.22
C SER A 757 -3.94 2.92 4.60
N ARG A 758 -3.20 2.78 5.69
CA ARG A 758 -3.71 2.50 7.04
C ARG A 758 -4.63 3.57 7.56
N ASP A 759 -5.88 3.25 7.74
CA ASP A 759 -6.85 4.10 8.41
C ASP A 759 -6.56 4.27 9.92
N TRP A 760 -5.89 3.32 10.57
CA TRP A 760 -5.46 3.45 11.96
C TRP A 760 -4.48 4.59 12.21
N ALA A 761 -3.76 5.06 11.19
CA ALA A 761 -2.98 6.28 11.28
C ALA A 761 -3.87 7.52 11.58
N ALA A 762 -5.13 7.49 11.15
CA ALA A 762 -6.15 8.49 11.44
C ALA A 762 -7.03 8.12 12.65
N LYS A 763 -7.44 6.86 12.78
CA LYS A 763 -8.24 6.37 13.91
C LYS A 763 -7.52 6.58 15.25
N GLY A 764 -6.24 6.26 15.31
CA GLY A 764 -5.44 6.39 16.53
C GLY A 764 -5.35 7.84 17.02
N VAL A 765 -5.04 8.78 16.14
CA VAL A 765 -4.96 10.21 16.50
C VAL A 765 -6.34 10.78 16.85
N ARG A 766 -7.40 10.34 16.15
CA ARG A 766 -8.77 10.75 16.49
C ARG A 766 -9.18 10.30 17.88
N LEU A 767 -8.91 9.05 18.23
CA LEU A 767 -9.20 8.50 19.55
C LEU A 767 -8.33 9.12 20.66
N ALA A 768 -7.13 9.59 20.31
CA ALA A 768 -6.27 10.36 21.23
C ALA A 768 -6.77 11.77 21.53
N GLY A 769 -7.75 12.29 20.78
CA GLY A 769 -8.30 13.63 20.94
C GLY A 769 -7.75 14.67 19.97
N VAL A 770 -7.06 14.25 18.90
CA VAL A 770 -6.60 15.16 17.85
C VAL A 770 -7.78 15.64 17.00
N GLU A 771 -7.96 16.96 16.94
CA GLU A 771 -9.01 17.61 16.16
C GLU A 771 -8.51 18.14 14.82
N VAL A 772 -7.25 18.57 14.77
CA VAL A 772 -6.63 19.24 13.62
C VAL A 772 -5.24 18.70 13.38
N ILE A 773 -4.88 18.54 12.14
CA ILE A 773 -3.49 18.34 11.71
C ILE A 773 -3.13 19.44 10.73
N VAL A 774 -2.09 20.20 11.04
CA VAL A 774 -1.52 21.25 10.17
C VAL A 774 -0.23 20.72 9.56
N ALA A 775 -0.13 20.68 8.24
CA ALA A 775 1.07 20.20 7.54
C ALA A 775 1.42 21.12 6.35
N GLU A 776 2.63 20.99 5.84
CA GLU A 776 3.05 21.66 4.61
C GLU A 776 2.51 20.95 3.36
N GLY A 777 2.08 19.70 3.48
CA GLY A 777 1.42 18.91 2.45
C GLY A 777 1.03 17.53 2.95
N PHE A 778 -0.02 16.95 2.34
CA PHE A 778 -0.58 15.66 2.71
C PHE A 778 -0.51 14.67 1.56
N GLU A 779 -0.19 13.43 1.85
CA GLU A 779 -0.43 12.32 0.93
C GLU A 779 -1.94 12.02 0.85
N ARG A 780 -2.41 11.70 -0.35
CA ARG A 780 -3.85 11.60 -0.67
C ARG A 780 -4.62 10.66 0.27
N ILE A 781 -4.16 9.42 0.40
CA ILE A 781 -4.89 8.38 1.15
C ILE A 781 -5.00 8.78 2.62
N HIS A 782 -3.91 9.26 3.21
CA HIS A 782 -3.91 9.66 4.62
C HIS A 782 -4.83 10.87 4.87
N ARG A 783 -4.82 11.88 3.98
CA ARG A 783 -5.77 13.00 4.03
C ARG A 783 -7.21 12.50 4.04
N THR A 784 -7.56 11.58 3.12
CA THR A 784 -8.91 11.00 3.04
C THR A 784 -9.28 10.24 4.32
N ASN A 785 -8.36 9.49 4.90
CA ASN A 785 -8.59 8.80 6.17
C ASN A 785 -8.82 9.78 7.33
N LEU A 786 -8.08 10.89 7.39
CA LEU A 786 -8.30 11.94 8.39
C LEU A 786 -9.72 12.52 8.29
N VAL A 787 -10.13 12.87 7.08
CA VAL A 787 -11.50 13.36 6.82
C VAL A 787 -12.53 12.30 7.23
N GLY A 788 -12.31 11.06 6.86
CA GLY A 788 -13.19 9.93 7.20
C GLY A 788 -13.36 9.71 8.70
N MET A 789 -12.36 10.04 9.50
CA MET A 789 -12.43 10.03 10.96
C MET A 789 -12.88 11.36 11.56
N GLY A 790 -13.16 12.36 10.75
CA GLY A 790 -13.57 13.68 11.20
C GLY A 790 -12.43 14.48 11.84
N VAL A 791 -11.17 14.24 11.45
CA VAL A 791 -10.02 15.09 11.78
C VAL A 791 -9.86 16.12 10.68
N LEU A 792 -9.69 17.39 11.03
CA LEU A 792 -9.57 18.49 10.06
C LEU A 792 -8.13 18.60 9.55
N PRO A 793 -7.85 18.26 8.28
CA PRO A 793 -6.55 18.52 7.69
C PRO A 793 -6.50 19.97 7.19
N VAL A 794 -5.45 20.71 7.56
CA VAL A 794 -5.18 22.06 7.06
C VAL A 794 -3.73 22.17 6.61
N GLU A 795 -3.49 23.00 5.61
CA GLU A 795 -2.20 23.11 4.94
C GLU A 795 -1.64 24.51 5.07
N PHE A 796 -0.37 24.61 5.43
CA PHE A 796 0.33 25.89 5.44
C PHE A 796 0.37 26.51 4.05
N LYS A 797 0.28 27.84 3.98
CA LYS A 797 0.56 28.57 2.75
C LYS A 797 2.08 28.53 2.44
N PRO A 798 2.48 28.65 1.18
CA PRO A 798 3.88 28.69 0.82
C PRO A 798 4.68 29.73 1.64
N GLY A 799 5.80 29.30 2.23
CA GLY A 799 6.66 30.10 3.07
C GLY A 799 6.33 30.09 4.58
N ALA A 800 5.17 29.58 4.98
CA ALA A 800 4.85 29.32 6.37
C ALA A 800 5.12 27.84 6.72
N THR A 801 5.96 27.61 7.71
CA THR A 801 6.32 26.28 8.20
C THR A 801 6.44 26.30 9.72
N ARG A 802 6.45 25.11 10.34
CA ARG A 802 6.76 25.03 11.78
C ARG A 802 8.06 25.73 12.16
N LEU A 803 9.06 25.69 11.28
CA LEU A 803 10.38 26.29 11.50
C LEU A 803 10.33 27.82 11.34
N THR A 804 9.71 28.34 10.27
CA THR A 804 9.61 29.79 10.05
C THR A 804 8.76 30.49 11.09
N LEU A 805 7.78 29.77 11.65
CA LEU A 805 6.92 30.27 12.74
C LEU A 805 7.56 30.07 14.12
N GLY A 806 8.67 29.33 14.22
CA GLY A 806 9.37 29.08 15.49
C GLY A 806 8.50 28.36 16.51
N LEU A 807 7.76 27.34 16.08
CA LEU A 807 6.89 26.56 16.98
C LEU A 807 7.73 25.60 17.81
N ASP A 808 7.54 25.62 19.14
CA ASP A 808 8.31 24.80 20.09
C ASP A 808 7.46 23.85 20.94
N GLY A 809 6.14 23.90 20.78
CA GLY A 809 5.17 23.03 21.46
C GLY A 809 4.61 23.58 22.76
N THR A 810 5.02 24.77 23.21
CA THR A 810 4.46 25.41 24.40
C THR A 810 3.16 26.16 24.10
N GLU A 811 2.85 26.37 22.83
CA GLU A 811 1.71 27.13 22.34
C GLU A 811 0.39 26.39 22.54
N THR A 812 -0.71 27.14 22.53
CA THR A 812 -2.05 26.62 22.24
C THR A 812 -2.54 27.15 20.91
N TYR A 813 -3.45 26.40 20.29
CA TYR A 813 -3.90 26.67 18.94
C TYR A 813 -5.42 26.73 18.83
N ASP A 814 -5.90 27.63 17.97
CA ASP A 814 -7.31 27.72 17.57
C ASP A 814 -7.40 27.70 16.06
N ILE A 815 -8.52 27.25 15.52
CA ILE A 815 -8.90 27.42 14.11
C ILE A 815 -10.10 28.36 14.06
N GLU A 816 -9.98 29.41 13.25
CA GLU A 816 -11.04 30.40 12.98
C GLU A 816 -11.42 30.37 11.50
N GLY A 817 -12.70 30.58 11.22
CA GLY A 817 -13.26 30.67 9.87
C GLY A 817 -14.41 29.69 9.62
N GLU A 818 -15.14 29.92 8.56
CA GLU A 818 -16.24 29.04 8.13
C GLU A 818 -15.70 27.94 7.20
N ILE A 819 -16.03 26.70 7.55
CA ILE A 819 -15.53 25.52 6.82
C ILE A 819 -16.35 25.30 5.54
N SER A 820 -15.66 25.39 4.41
CA SER A 820 -16.13 25.05 3.06
C SER A 820 -14.99 24.40 2.25
N PRO A 821 -15.27 23.79 1.09
CA PRO A 821 -14.21 23.13 0.34
C PRO A 821 -13.06 24.06 -0.02
N ARG A 822 -11.83 23.65 0.37
CA ARG A 822 -10.56 24.35 0.09
C ARG A 822 -10.53 25.83 0.50
N CYS A 823 -11.39 26.23 1.45
CA CYS A 823 -11.42 27.61 1.94
C CYS A 823 -10.12 27.99 2.66
N GLU A 824 -9.92 29.28 2.82
CA GLU A 824 -8.92 29.82 3.73
C GLU A 824 -9.48 29.86 5.15
N LEU A 825 -8.71 29.31 6.08
CA LEU A 825 -8.95 29.39 7.52
C LEU A 825 -7.79 30.12 8.19
N THR A 826 -7.97 30.51 9.42
CA THR A 826 -6.91 31.13 10.22
C THR A 826 -6.50 30.21 11.36
N LEU A 827 -5.23 29.81 11.36
CA LEU A 827 -4.57 29.16 12.48
C LEU A 827 -4.12 30.25 13.46
N VAL A 828 -4.71 30.27 14.64
CA VAL A 828 -4.32 31.18 15.71
C VAL A 828 -3.34 30.47 16.63
N VAL A 829 -2.13 30.99 16.74
CA VAL A 829 -1.06 30.46 17.59
C VAL A 829 -0.93 31.37 18.82
N ASN A 830 -1.31 30.85 19.97
CA ASN A 830 -1.20 31.55 21.24
C ASN A 830 0.10 31.15 21.94
N ARG A 831 1.08 32.02 21.94
CA ARG A 831 2.39 31.75 22.55
C ARG A 831 2.36 31.88 24.06
N HIS A 832 3.30 31.23 24.70
CA HIS A 832 3.45 31.23 26.16
C HIS A 832 3.68 32.65 26.74
N ASP A 833 4.34 33.54 26.01
CA ASP A 833 4.63 34.92 26.39
C ASP A 833 3.46 35.90 26.15
N GLY A 834 2.34 35.40 25.63
CA GLY A 834 1.14 36.15 25.31
C GLY A 834 1.09 36.73 23.90
N GLU A 835 2.12 36.52 23.07
CA GLU A 835 2.07 36.83 21.64
C GLU A 835 1.01 35.96 20.94
N VAL A 836 0.23 36.57 20.06
CA VAL A 836 -0.77 35.85 19.23
C VAL A 836 -0.42 36.05 17.78
N LEU A 837 -0.17 34.93 17.10
CA LEU A 837 0.06 34.92 15.64
C LEU A 837 -1.20 34.43 14.92
N LYS A 838 -1.57 35.11 13.85
CA LYS A 838 -2.67 34.70 12.95
C LYS A 838 -2.07 34.27 11.62
N VAL A 839 -2.14 32.97 11.31
CA VAL A 839 -1.51 32.36 10.15
C VAL A 839 -2.61 31.86 9.19
N PRO A 840 -2.69 32.37 7.97
CA PRO A 840 -3.62 31.86 6.98
C PRO A 840 -3.23 30.43 6.56
N VAL A 841 -4.21 29.52 6.53
CA VAL A 841 -4.04 28.11 6.15
C VAL A 841 -5.14 27.70 5.17
N THR A 842 -4.90 26.67 4.40
CA THR A 842 -5.88 26.10 3.46
C THR A 842 -6.59 24.92 4.11
N CYS A 843 -7.91 24.94 4.15
CA CYS A 843 -8.72 23.78 4.52
C CYS A 843 -8.56 22.69 3.46
N ARG A 844 -8.17 21.47 3.87
CA ARG A 844 -7.96 20.32 2.96
C ARG A 844 -9.15 19.35 3.00
N LEU A 845 -10.34 19.85 3.26
CA LEU A 845 -11.57 19.26 2.80
C LEU A 845 -11.75 19.69 1.35
N ASP A 846 -11.45 18.78 0.41
CA ASP A 846 -11.26 19.15 -0.99
C ASP A 846 -12.58 19.16 -1.78
N THR A 847 -13.64 18.50 -1.24
CA THR A 847 -14.95 18.33 -1.87
C THR A 847 -16.08 18.73 -0.91
N ALA A 848 -17.27 18.99 -1.44
CA ALA A 848 -18.47 19.21 -0.61
C ALA A 848 -18.84 17.94 0.16
N ALA A 849 -18.58 16.76 -0.41
CA ALA A 849 -18.74 15.48 0.28
C ALA A 849 -17.80 15.37 1.50
N ASP A 850 -16.53 15.77 1.36
CA ASP A 850 -15.58 15.83 2.50
C ASP A 850 -16.12 16.71 3.65
N VAL A 851 -16.66 17.89 3.30
CA VAL A 851 -17.24 18.82 4.30
C VAL A 851 -18.45 18.18 5.00
N SER A 852 -19.29 17.49 4.25
CA SER A 852 -20.46 16.78 4.79
C SER A 852 -20.06 15.67 5.76
N VAL A 853 -19.05 14.86 5.38
CA VAL A 853 -18.49 13.78 6.22
C VAL A 853 -17.88 14.36 7.50
N TYR A 854 -17.07 15.41 7.38
CA TYR A 854 -16.46 16.07 8.52
C TYR A 854 -17.50 16.63 9.50
N LYS A 855 -18.53 17.33 9.00
CA LYS A 855 -19.63 17.88 9.80
C LYS A 855 -20.46 16.80 10.49
N ALA A 856 -20.56 15.60 9.91
CA ALA A 856 -21.22 14.46 10.55
C ALA A 856 -20.39 13.82 11.68
N GLY A 857 -19.13 14.24 11.85
CA GLY A 857 -18.20 13.65 12.82
C GLY A 857 -17.35 12.49 12.27
N GLY A 858 -17.47 12.21 11.00
CA GLY A 858 -16.78 11.16 10.28
C GLY A 858 -17.73 10.29 9.45
N VAL A 859 -17.15 9.44 8.62
CA VAL A 859 -17.93 8.59 7.68
C VAL A 859 -18.73 7.53 8.44
N LEU A 860 -18.19 6.97 9.53
CA LEU A 860 -18.86 5.93 10.31
C LEU A 860 -20.13 6.45 11.00
N GLN A 861 -20.08 7.67 11.55
CA GLN A 861 -21.23 8.35 12.11
C GLN A 861 -22.28 8.66 11.05
N ARG A 862 -21.85 9.06 9.87
CA ARG A 862 -22.73 9.30 8.72
C ARG A 862 -23.45 8.02 8.30
N PHE A 863 -22.77 6.89 8.19
CA PHE A 863 -23.39 5.61 7.85
C PHE A 863 -24.48 5.23 8.84
N ALA A 864 -24.20 5.33 10.14
CA ALA A 864 -25.22 5.01 11.15
C ALA A 864 -26.47 5.89 11.00
N LYS A 865 -26.30 7.17 10.73
CA LYS A 865 -27.41 8.11 10.48
C LYS A 865 -28.18 7.72 9.23
N ASP A 866 -27.50 7.49 8.11
CA ASP A 866 -28.12 7.15 6.82
C ASP A 866 -28.98 5.88 6.91
N PHE A 867 -28.48 4.83 7.59
CA PHE A 867 -29.23 3.59 7.81
C PHE A 867 -30.44 3.77 8.72
N LEU A 868 -30.32 4.56 9.79
CA LEU A 868 -31.41 4.81 10.72
C LEU A 868 -32.50 5.70 10.12
N GLU A 869 -32.14 6.65 9.29
CA GLU A 869 -33.09 7.54 8.59
C GLU A 869 -33.67 6.92 7.32
N GLY A 870 -33.24 5.71 6.94
CA GLY A 870 -33.69 5.02 5.73
C GLY A 870 -33.23 5.66 4.43
N ALA A 871 -32.13 6.46 4.48
CA ALA A 871 -31.55 7.13 3.33
C ALA A 871 -30.74 6.16 2.43
N VAL A 872 -30.51 4.94 2.89
CA VAL A 872 -29.86 3.84 2.16
C VAL A 872 -30.90 2.80 1.82
N ALA A 873 -31.09 2.50 0.53
CA ALA A 873 -32.04 1.53 0.03
C ALA A 873 -31.53 0.08 0.13
#